data_2cb15822539f53f01ccca8faa3805a52
#
_entry.id   2cb15822539f53f01ccca8faa3805a52
#
_cell.length_a   1.000
_cell.length_b   1.000
_cell.length_c   1.000
_cell.angle_alpha   90.00
_cell.angle_beta   90.00
_cell.angle_gamma   90.00
#
_symmetry.space_group_name_H-M   'P 1'
#
loop_
_entity.id
_entity.type
_entity.pdbx_description
1 polymer ?
#
loop_
_entity_poly.entity_id
_entity_poly.type
_entity_poly.pdbx_seq_one_letter_code
_entity_poly.pdbx_strand_id
1 'polypeptide(L)'
;MKRAIVIGASSGIGFEVARLLLKDGWKVGVAARRMDLLQNIGYVDAAERIDVNDPQASEQLRGLISDLGGMDLFFYASGIGKQNRTLEEDIEIQTATTNGVGFTRMIGEAYRYFAEKGEGHIVVITSIAGTKGLGPAPAYSATKAMQNIYLQALEQQAITRGLNIYFTDIRPGFVDTALLSGGNHYPMMMKPEDVAQDIMSAIKHKKHICVINWKFRLLTMLWRRIPRFIWRRMRFSIVLMLVMLGLSACETDNNHAMYPPYGPDPTSLVLEVMGERYEVPLSSKAPLNLRTLTTEFPVDVKVLNHAEFRSIKIDGNPVVDGACSWQVSDIPLDGRYKIEYLTPHGSQVDTIRINAYPKGAPTYTTKGTGQIPGDFYLSFIYQPLIMKVDNDGKLLYYRFDPTDDNGTFQELGCWDFKKHVFDGKTYYSYHAPDYKFADKAVTGYDPGMRILMDEHYNPVDTIHALQSLDGYLPEGSPLDGHDFYFYSPTHWIASASYVERQAGDSIRAVAYLQEVENGEVVFDWWSTSHPILLKWVSPTFNTSYDYVHFNSIDVLPDKNWLVSFRALSTIVKIDRQGDGGILWHIRGEDSTLPENKQFSGQHYVRWHQDTAGDYITVFDNGNARDPGYTHLLRLDVEDQGTKVVYNDAKDLVKNKSNYFTQACGALVDFGTQGFVAGWGWSTEPKNCTRLVTEYDANGTEVFSLSRNDNDPNSVNPSYRCVKCQ
;
A
#
# COMPACT_ATOMS: atom_id res chain seq x y z
N MET A 1 -6.14 8.08 -40.04
CA MET A 1 -4.93 8.86 -39.71
C MET A 1 -5.20 9.56 -38.38
N LYS A 2 -4.26 9.52 -37.43
CA LYS A 2 -4.43 10.15 -36.10
C LYS A 2 -4.34 11.68 -36.22
N ARG A 3 -5.09 12.39 -35.38
CA ARG A 3 -5.22 13.84 -35.40
C ARG A 3 -4.77 14.45 -34.10
N ALA A 4 -3.84 15.38 -34.14
CA ALA A 4 -3.31 16.08 -32.99
C ALA A 4 -3.55 17.58 -33.04
N ILE A 5 -3.91 18.20 -31.95
CA ILE A 5 -3.97 19.63 -31.78
C ILE A 5 -2.89 20.08 -30.81
N VAL A 6 -2.11 21.10 -31.23
CA VAL A 6 -1.00 21.66 -30.47
C VAL A 6 -1.28 23.11 -30.13
N ILE A 7 -1.50 23.41 -28.85
CA ILE A 7 -1.67 24.79 -28.34
C ILE A 7 -0.32 25.32 -27.87
N GLY A 8 0.07 26.50 -28.32
CA GLY A 8 1.38 27.10 -28.06
C GLY A 8 2.46 26.65 -29.03
N ALA A 9 2.08 26.40 -30.27
CA ALA A 9 2.94 25.87 -31.33
C ALA A 9 3.88 26.91 -32.00
N SER A 10 3.80 28.19 -31.66
CA SER A 10 4.59 29.25 -32.37
C SER A 10 6.09 29.25 -32.05
N SER A 11 6.55 28.57 -31.01
CA SER A 11 7.97 28.53 -30.63
C SER A 11 8.25 27.43 -29.60
N GLY A 12 9.56 27.12 -29.41
CA GLY A 12 10.04 26.24 -28.33
C GLY A 12 9.48 24.81 -28.41
N ILE A 13 9.13 24.23 -27.27
CA ILE A 13 8.70 22.83 -27.18
C ILE A 13 7.47 22.53 -28.04
N GLY A 14 6.46 23.41 -28.02
CA GLY A 14 5.23 23.21 -28.80
C GLY A 14 5.48 23.20 -30.32
N PHE A 15 6.41 24.02 -30.77
CA PHE A 15 6.83 24.08 -32.18
C PHE A 15 7.50 22.77 -32.61
N GLU A 16 8.47 22.27 -31.80
CA GLU A 16 9.19 21.05 -32.13
C GLU A 16 8.30 19.80 -32.04
N VAL A 17 7.38 19.73 -31.06
CA VAL A 17 6.41 18.64 -30.98
C VAL A 17 5.47 18.63 -32.20
N ALA A 18 4.99 19.77 -32.64
CA ALA A 18 4.17 19.86 -33.85
C ALA A 18 4.91 19.32 -35.08
N ARG A 19 6.18 19.70 -35.28
CA ARG A 19 7.02 19.18 -36.37
C ARG A 19 7.23 17.65 -36.28
N LEU A 20 7.46 17.12 -35.10
CA LEU A 20 7.64 15.68 -34.94
C LEU A 20 6.34 14.91 -35.18
N LEU A 21 5.19 15.43 -34.75
CA LEU A 21 3.88 14.83 -35.05
C LEU A 21 3.60 14.77 -36.56
N LEU A 22 3.88 15.87 -37.31
CA LEU A 22 3.79 15.88 -38.78
C LEU A 22 4.71 14.83 -39.40
N LYS A 23 5.97 14.75 -38.94
CA LYS A 23 6.95 13.77 -39.40
C LYS A 23 6.48 12.32 -39.15
N ASP A 24 5.78 12.08 -38.05
CA ASP A 24 5.19 10.78 -37.69
C ASP A 24 3.85 10.50 -38.43
N GLY A 25 3.46 11.34 -39.39
CA GLY A 25 2.30 11.14 -40.24
C GLY A 25 0.95 11.43 -39.56
N TRP A 26 0.93 12.26 -38.51
CA TRP A 26 -0.31 12.77 -37.93
C TRP A 26 -0.86 13.91 -38.77
N LYS A 27 -2.20 14.06 -38.79
CA LYS A 27 -2.82 15.32 -39.11
C LYS A 27 -2.69 16.27 -37.95
N VAL A 28 -2.16 17.46 -38.17
CA VAL A 28 -1.84 18.39 -37.07
C VAL A 28 -2.54 19.72 -37.25
N GLY A 29 -3.37 20.05 -36.27
CA GLY A 29 -3.91 21.38 -36.05
C GLY A 29 -3.05 22.16 -35.07
N VAL A 30 -2.70 23.39 -35.35
CA VAL A 30 -1.84 24.22 -34.52
C VAL A 30 -2.50 25.52 -34.13
N ALA A 31 -2.24 25.97 -32.88
CA ALA A 31 -2.76 27.24 -32.42
C ALA A 31 -1.73 28.04 -31.60
N ALA A 32 -1.72 29.34 -31.82
CA ALA A 32 -0.97 30.32 -31.05
C ALA A 32 -1.54 31.73 -31.24
N ARG A 33 -1.08 32.68 -30.41
CA ARG A 33 -1.42 34.10 -30.59
C ARG A 33 -0.77 34.72 -31.82
N ARG A 34 0.45 34.26 -32.18
CA ARG A 34 1.27 34.76 -33.33
C ARG A 34 1.14 33.80 -34.49
N MET A 35 0.20 34.09 -35.37
CA MET A 35 -0.09 33.28 -36.55
C MET A 35 1.06 33.24 -37.55
N ASP A 36 1.77 34.36 -37.71
CA ASP A 36 2.93 34.52 -38.58
C ASP A 36 4.02 33.48 -38.30
N LEU A 37 4.23 33.11 -37.03
CA LEU A 37 5.24 32.14 -36.64
C LEU A 37 4.81 30.68 -36.89
N LEU A 38 3.51 30.40 -36.99
CA LEU A 38 3.02 29.04 -37.25
C LEU A 38 3.40 28.56 -38.67
N GLN A 39 3.59 29.48 -39.62
CA GLN A 39 4.03 29.15 -40.97
C GLN A 39 5.41 28.49 -41.02
N ASN A 40 6.26 28.73 -40.02
CA ASN A 40 7.59 28.13 -39.91
C ASN A 40 7.58 26.65 -39.56
N ILE A 41 6.44 26.09 -39.12
CA ILE A 41 6.30 24.66 -38.79
C ILE A 41 6.35 23.79 -40.08
N GLY A 42 5.96 24.35 -41.19
CA GLY A 42 5.74 23.69 -42.45
C GLY A 42 4.24 23.54 -42.78
N TYR A 43 3.89 22.59 -43.63
CA TYR A 43 2.49 22.33 -43.95
C TYR A 43 1.76 21.71 -42.74
N VAL A 44 0.74 22.40 -42.25
CA VAL A 44 -0.16 21.93 -41.20
C VAL A 44 -1.57 21.76 -41.76
N ASP A 45 -2.36 20.83 -41.23
CA ASP A 45 -3.69 20.51 -41.74
C ASP A 45 -4.73 21.57 -41.34
N ALA A 46 -4.53 22.24 -40.19
CA ALA A 46 -5.37 23.34 -39.73
C ALA A 46 -4.56 24.30 -38.83
N ALA A 47 -4.90 25.59 -38.84
CA ALA A 47 -4.26 26.57 -37.97
C ALA A 47 -5.26 27.63 -37.51
N GLU A 48 -5.22 27.97 -36.22
CA GLU A 48 -6.14 28.94 -35.60
C GLU A 48 -5.41 29.92 -34.68
N ARG A 49 -5.86 31.17 -34.65
CA ARG A 49 -5.38 32.16 -33.70
C ARG A 49 -6.10 31.96 -32.36
N ILE A 50 -5.43 31.39 -31.36
CA ILE A 50 -5.99 31.23 -30.02
C ILE A 50 -5.13 31.98 -28.99
N ASP A 51 -5.74 32.94 -28.28
CA ASP A 51 -5.23 33.45 -27.03
C ASP A 51 -5.98 32.72 -25.89
N VAL A 52 -5.27 31.93 -25.08
CA VAL A 52 -5.88 31.15 -24.02
C VAL A 52 -6.57 32.00 -22.96
N ASN A 53 -6.23 33.31 -22.88
CA ASN A 53 -6.86 34.26 -21.98
C ASN A 53 -8.18 34.81 -22.52
N ASP A 54 -8.43 34.69 -23.81
CA ASP A 54 -9.67 35.15 -24.43
C ASP A 54 -10.87 34.28 -23.96
N PRO A 55 -11.98 34.91 -23.53
CA PRO A 55 -13.21 34.16 -23.24
C PRO A 55 -13.68 33.25 -24.36
N GLN A 56 -13.41 33.58 -25.61
CA GLN A 56 -13.81 32.83 -26.81
C GLN A 56 -12.83 31.68 -27.15
N ALA A 57 -11.72 31.51 -26.44
CA ALA A 57 -10.70 30.49 -26.73
C ALA A 57 -11.26 29.06 -26.81
N SER A 58 -12.27 28.72 -26.00
CA SER A 58 -12.95 27.42 -26.10
C SER A 58 -13.69 27.22 -27.40
N GLU A 59 -14.34 28.26 -27.91
CA GLU A 59 -15.05 28.23 -29.21
C GLU A 59 -14.07 28.12 -30.39
N GLN A 60 -13.00 28.90 -30.33
CA GLN A 60 -11.90 28.81 -31.29
C GLN A 60 -11.27 27.40 -31.32
N LEU A 61 -11.10 26.77 -30.18
CA LEU A 61 -10.63 25.37 -30.10
C LEU A 61 -11.62 24.41 -30.76
N ARG A 62 -12.93 24.57 -30.53
CA ARG A 62 -13.95 23.75 -31.20
C ARG A 62 -13.92 23.94 -32.73
N GLY A 63 -13.73 25.16 -33.19
CA GLY A 63 -13.53 25.47 -34.62
C GLY A 63 -12.32 24.69 -35.18
N LEU A 64 -11.17 24.81 -34.54
CA LEU A 64 -9.94 24.10 -34.94
C LEU A 64 -10.10 22.56 -34.94
N ILE A 65 -10.84 22.00 -33.96
CA ILE A 65 -11.17 20.56 -33.93
C ILE A 65 -12.03 20.20 -35.16
N SER A 66 -13.02 21.02 -35.49
CA SER A 66 -13.91 20.81 -36.63
C SER A 66 -13.14 20.86 -37.95
N ASP A 67 -12.28 21.86 -38.13
CA ASP A 67 -11.47 22.05 -39.34
C ASP A 67 -10.49 20.90 -39.57
N LEU A 68 -9.94 20.34 -38.49
CA LEU A 68 -9.07 19.17 -38.52
C LEU A 68 -9.85 17.86 -38.76
N GLY A 69 -11.17 17.89 -38.66
CA GLY A 69 -12.05 16.74 -38.76
C GLY A 69 -12.05 15.85 -37.52
N GLY A 70 -11.71 16.41 -36.34
CA GLY A 70 -11.66 15.75 -35.02
C GLY A 70 -10.30 15.78 -34.35
N MET A 71 -10.22 15.21 -33.17
CA MET A 71 -8.99 15.18 -32.33
C MET A 71 -8.83 13.85 -31.65
N ASP A 72 -7.59 13.31 -31.60
CA ASP A 72 -7.19 12.09 -30.90
C ASP A 72 -6.13 12.40 -29.83
N LEU A 73 -5.36 13.49 -30.02
CA LEU A 73 -4.34 13.98 -29.10
C LEU A 73 -4.49 15.49 -28.92
N PHE A 74 -4.55 15.95 -27.70
CA PHE A 74 -4.48 17.36 -27.31
C PHE A 74 -3.18 17.65 -26.60
N PHE A 75 -2.29 18.44 -27.21
CA PHE A 75 -1.01 18.83 -26.65
C PHE A 75 -1.03 20.30 -26.25
N TYR A 76 -0.84 20.57 -24.95
CA TYR A 76 -0.88 21.91 -24.40
C TYR A 76 0.50 22.36 -23.93
N ALA A 77 1.09 23.32 -24.65
CA ALA A 77 2.39 23.94 -24.36
C ALA A 77 2.30 25.44 -24.06
N SER A 78 1.11 26.02 -24.05
CA SER A 78 0.95 27.44 -23.74
C SER A 78 1.17 27.71 -22.26
N GLY A 79 1.98 28.72 -21.96
CA GLY A 79 2.25 29.16 -20.60
C GLY A 79 3.28 30.26 -20.59
N ILE A 80 3.30 31.01 -19.52
CA ILE A 80 4.30 32.06 -19.26
C ILE A 80 4.96 31.85 -17.92
N GLY A 81 6.17 32.38 -17.75
CA GLY A 81 6.91 32.34 -16.50
C GLY A 81 8.01 33.39 -16.50
N LYS A 82 8.05 34.15 -15.44
CA LYS A 82 9.08 35.18 -15.22
C LYS A 82 9.50 35.13 -13.77
N GLN A 83 10.78 35.33 -13.47
CA GLN A 83 11.19 35.57 -12.09
C GLN A 83 10.59 36.88 -11.60
N ASN A 84 10.07 36.86 -10.38
CA ASN A 84 9.42 38.03 -9.75
C ASN A 84 9.79 38.07 -8.26
N ARG A 85 10.99 38.52 -7.98
CA ARG A 85 11.53 38.59 -6.61
C ARG A 85 10.96 39.77 -5.79
N THR A 86 10.44 40.77 -6.51
CA THR A 86 9.86 42.02 -5.93
C THR A 86 8.34 41.96 -5.84
N LEU A 87 7.74 40.86 -6.33
CA LEU A 87 6.27 40.64 -6.34
C LEU A 87 5.52 41.73 -7.13
N GLU A 88 6.04 42.11 -8.29
CA GLU A 88 5.32 42.99 -9.22
C GLU A 88 3.96 42.37 -9.57
N GLU A 89 2.88 43.09 -9.24
CA GLU A 89 1.51 42.58 -9.33
C GLU A 89 1.14 42.12 -10.74
N ASP A 90 1.50 42.90 -11.76
CA ASP A 90 1.21 42.55 -13.16
C ASP A 90 1.81 41.21 -13.59
N ILE A 91 3.02 40.89 -13.13
CA ILE A 91 3.70 39.62 -13.42
C ILE A 91 2.97 38.46 -12.74
N GLU A 92 2.58 38.61 -11.48
CA GLU A 92 1.87 37.57 -10.72
C GLU A 92 0.48 37.32 -11.32
N ILE A 93 -0.30 38.37 -11.55
CA ILE A 93 -1.66 38.28 -12.11
C ILE A 93 -1.63 37.74 -13.53
N GLN A 94 -0.74 38.24 -14.40
CA GLN A 94 -0.62 37.75 -15.77
C GLN A 94 -0.23 36.25 -15.82
N THR A 95 0.69 35.84 -14.91
CA THR A 95 1.08 34.42 -14.77
C THR A 95 -0.09 33.57 -14.28
N ALA A 96 -0.83 34.03 -13.27
CA ALA A 96 -1.99 33.34 -12.75
C ALA A 96 -3.11 33.21 -13.81
N THR A 97 -3.37 34.27 -14.53
CA THR A 97 -4.40 34.31 -15.59
C THR A 97 -4.06 33.32 -16.73
N THR A 98 -2.83 33.37 -17.24
CA THR A 98 -2.45 32.53 -18.39
C THR A 98 -2.30 31.06 -17.99
N ASN A 99 -1.55 30.78 -16.92
CA ASN A 99 -1.23 29.42 -16.51
C ASN A 99 -2.34 28.78 -15.65
N GLY A 100 -3.23 29.57 -15.06
CA GLY A 100 -4.37 29.10 -14.27
C GLY A 100 -5.67 29.14 -15.07
N VAL A 101 -6.22 30.33 -15.32
CA VAL A 101 -7.53 30.51 -15.96
C VAL A 101 -7.52 30.01 -17.41
N GLY A 102 -6.54 30.48 -18.21
CA GLY A 102 -6.39 30.07 -19.62
C GLY A 102 -6.16 28.56 -19.76
N PHE A 103 -5.31 28.00 -18.91
CA PHE A 103 -5.08 26.55 -18.83
C PHE A 103 -6.38 25.78 -18.54
N THR A 104 -7.10 26.14 -17.48
CA THR A 104 -8.35 25.46 -17.08
C THR A 104 -9.38 25.49 -18.20
N ARG A 105 -9.51 26.63 -18.90
CA ARG A 105 -10.42 26.78 -20.04
C ARG A 105 -10.08 25.80 -21.15
N MET A 106 -8.83 25.74 -21.57
CA MET A 106 -8.41 24.92 -22.71
C MET A 106 -8.45 23.41 -22.39
N ILE A 107 -7.95 23.02 -21.21
CA ILE A 107 -7.97 21.62 -20.79
C ILE A 107 -9.40 21.14 -20.54
N GLY A 108 -10.25 21.99 -19.94
CA GLY A 108 -11.66 21.67 -19.72
C GLY A 108 -12.42 21.47 -21.05
N GLU A 109 -12.11 22.24 -22.09
CA GLU A 109 -12.72 22.06 -23.41
C GLU A 109 -12.24 20.75 -24.08
N ALA A 110 -10.94 20.50 -24.07
CA ALA A 110 -10.39 19.25 -24.60
C ALA A 110 -10.95 18.01 -23.86
N TYR A 111 -11.10 18.10 -22.54
CA TYR A 111 -11.70 17.03 -21.74
C TYR A 111 -13.15 16.77 -22.11
N ARG A 112 -14.00 17.83 -22.26
CA ARG A 112 -15.39 17.69 -22.70
C ARG A 112 -15.50 17.01 -24.04
N TYR A 113 -14.70 17.44 -25.02
CA TYR A 113 -14.64 16.82 -26.34
C TYR A 113 -14.30 15.32 -26.25
N PHE A 114 -13.26 14.94 -25.48
CA PHE A 114 -12.89 13.54 -25.34
C PHE A 114 -13.91 12.74 -24.53
N ALA A 115 -14.58 13.38 -23.57
CA ALA A 115 -15.64 12.72 -22.79
C ALA A 115 -16.86 12.39 -23.67
N GLU A 116 -17.22 13.24 -24.63
CA GLU A 116 -18.27 12.98 -25.64
C GLU A 116 -17.83 11.90 -26.64
N LYS A 117 -16.56 11.93 -27.04
CA LYS A 117 -15.98 10.95 -27.96
C LYS A 117 -15.76 9.57 -27.30
N GLY A 118 -15.64 9.51 -25.97
CA GLY A 118 -15.36 8.31 -25.18
C GLY A 118 -13.88 7.96 -25.03
N GLU A 119 -12.98 8.58 -25.82
CA GLU A 119 -11.55 8.31 -25.78
C GLU A 119 -10.71 9.51 -26.23
N GLY A 120 -9.46 9.56 -25.75
CA GLY A 120 -8.49 10.58 -26.18
C GLY A 120 -7.22 10.60 -25.36
N HIS A 121 -6.32 11.53 -25.67
CA HIS A 121 -5.09 11.73 -24.95
C HIS A 121 -4.81 13.21 -24.72
N ILE A 122 -4.75 13.64 -23.47
CA ILE A 122 -4.41 15.01 -23.06
C ILE A 122 -2.95 15.02 -22.56
N VAL A 123 -2.10 15.80 -23.22
CA VAL A 123 -0.68 15.94 -22.89
C VAL A 123 -0.39 17.40 -22.56
N VAL A 124 0.22 17.65 -21.41
CA VAL A 124 0.42 19.01 -20.90
C VAL A 124 1.87 19.24 -20.51
N ILE A 125 2.42 20.37 -20.91
CA ILE A 125 3.70 20.87 -20.39
C ILE A 125 3.44 21.61 -19.07
N THR A 126 3.73 20.94 -17.97
CA THR A 126 3.74 21.58 -16.65
C THR A 126 5.16 22.06 -16.30
N SER A 127 5.76 21.63 -15.22
CA SER A 127 7.16 21.92 -14.86
C SER A 127 7.57 21.16 -13.60
N ILE A 128 8.87 20.92 -13.44
CA ILE A 128 9.44 20.55 -12.14
C ILE A 128 9.17 21.62 -11.07
N ALA A 129 9.03 22.88 -11.45
CA ALA A 129 8.69 24.00 -10.56
C ALA A 129 7.35 23.82 -9.83
N GLY A 130 6.42 23.03 -10.40
CA GLY A 130 5.14 22.70 -9.74
C GLY A 130 5.26 21.68 -8.60
N THR A 131 6.44 21.17 -8.31
CA THR A 131 6.62 20.18 -7.24
C THR A 131 6.99 20.80 -5.89
N LYS A 132 7.37 22.08 -5.85
CA LYS A 132 7.74 22.82 -4.63
C LYS A 132 7.61 24.34 -4.88
N GLY A 133 7.20 25.11 -3.86
CA GLY A 133 7.14 26.57 -3.98
C GLY A 133 8.53 27.18 -4.16
N LEU A 134 8.71 28.01 -5.20
CA LEU A 134 9.97 28.66 -5.53
C LEU A 134 9.89 30.16 -5.26
N GLY A 135 10.67 30.64 -4.28
CA GLY A 135 10.70 32.06 -3.90
C GLY A 135 10.99 33.04 -5.04
N PRO A 136 11.90 32.74 -6.03
CA PRO A 136 12.12 33.61 -7.17
C PRO A 136 10.96 33.73 -8.16
N ALA A 137 9.97 32.81 -8.15
CA ALA A 137 8.85 32.82 -9.08
C ALA A 137 7.58 32.23 -8.43
N PRO A 138 6.95 32.96 -7.49
CA PRO A 138 5.83 32.45 -6.70
C PRO A 138 4.63 32.04 -7.53
N ALA A 139 4.06 32.93 -8.34
CA ALA A 139 2.91 32.61 -9.20
C ALA A 139 3.21 31.50 -10.20
N TYR A 140 4.42 31.45 -10.76
CA TYR A 140 4.80 30.38 -11.69
C TYR A 140 4.80 29.01 -11.00
N SER A 141 5.46 28.87 -9.86
CA SER A 141 5.50 27.59 -9.14
C SER A 141 4.12 27.17 -8.62
N ALA A 142 3.33 28.12 -8.13
CA ALA A 142 1.96 27.87 -7.69
C ALA A 142 1.04 27.43 -8.82
N THR A 143 1.08 28.11 -9.98
CA THR A 143 0.25 27.74 -11.15
C THR A 143 0.67 26.39 -11.74
N LYS A 144 1.97 26.06 -11.77
CA LYS A 144 2.43 24.75 -12.24
C LYS A 144 2.03 23.62 -11.27
N ALA A 145 1.98 23.88 -9.96
CA ALA A 145 1.41 22.95 -8.98
C ALA A 145 -0.10 22.76 -9.18
N MET A 146 -0.84 23.86 -9.37
CA MET A 146 -2.27 23.83 -9.72
C MET A 146 -2.54 22.97 -10.96
N GLN A 147 -1.75 23.13 -12.03
CA GLN A 147 -1.87 22.34 -13.25
C GLN A 147 -1.68 20.83 -12.98
N ASN A 148 -0.68 20.46 -12.18
CA ASN A 148 -0.43 19.06 -11.81
C ASN A 148 -1.64 18.44 -11.07
N ILE A 149 -2.21 19.16 -10.10
CA ILE A 149 -3.37 18.69 -9.33
C ILE A 149 -4.63 18.64 -10.18
N TYR A 150 -4.83 19.64 -11.04
CA TYR A 150 -5.98 19.67 -11.93
C TYR A 150 -6.02 18.49 -12.92
N LEU A 151 -4.86 18.14 -13.51
CA LEU A 151 -4.74 16.97 -14.37
C LEU A 151 -5.05 15.67 -13.63
N GLN A 152 -4.53 15.53 -12.41
CA GLN A 152 -4.80 14.37 -11.54
C GLN A 152 -6.29 14.23 -11.23
N ALA A 153 -6.97 15.34 -10.93
CA ALA A 153 -8.41 15.35 -10.67
C ALA A 153 -9.24 14.96 -11.92
N LEU A 154 -8.87 15.44 -13.10
CA LEU A 154 -9.54 15.06 -14.35
C LEU A 154 -9.30 13.59 -14.71
N GLU A 155 -8.12 13.07 -14.45
CA GLU A 155 -7.81 11.66 -14.64
C GLU A 155 -8.69 10.77 -13.75
N GLN A 156 -8.80 11.11 -12.46
CA GLN A 156 -9.71 10.44 -11.53
C GLN A 156 -11.16 10.49 -12.03
N GLN A 157 -11.63 11.68 -12.46
CA GLN A 157 -12.97 11.84 -13.00
C GLN A 157 -13.20 11.01 -14.27
N ALA A 158 -12.20 10.90 -15.15
CA ALA A 158 -12.30 10.09 -16.36
C ALA A 158 -12.44 8.59 -16.01
N ILE A 159 -11.64 8.11 -15.07
CA ILE A 159 -11.69 6.72 -14.60
C ILE A 159 -13.05 6.39 -13.97
N THR A 160 -13.54 7.24 -13.07
CA THR A 160 -14.83 7.02 -12.40
C THR A 160 -16.03 7.06 -13.36
N ARG A 161 -15.89 7.77 -14.49
CA ARG A 161 -16.90 7.84 -15.57
C ARG A 161 -16.72 6.74 -16.63
N GLY A 162 -15.74 5.84 -16.48
CA GLY A 162 -15.45 4.77 -17.45
C GLY A 162 -14.96 5.30 -18.82
N LEU A 163 -14.33 6.49 -18.86
CA LEU A 163 -13.85 7.11 -20.10
C LEU A 163 -12.41 6.67 -20.37
N ASN A 164 -12.13 6.33 -21.62
CA ASN A 164 -10.77 5.94 -22.06
C ASN A 164 -9.92 7.16 -22.44
N ILE A 165 -9.78 8.11 -21.50
CA ILE A 165 -8.99 9.33 -21.68
C ILE A 165 -7.67 9.18 -20.96
N TYR A 166 -6.55 9.29 -21.68
CA TYR A 166 -5.21 9.23 -21.13
C TYR A 166 -4.69 10.64 -20.80
N PHE A 167 -3.90 10.75 -19.75
CA PHE A 167 -3.26 11.99 -19.34
C PHE A 167 -1.75 11.80 -19.27
N THR A 168 -0.99 12.77 -19.80
CA THR A 168 0.47 12.80 -19.69
C THR A 168 0.91 14.18 -19.20
N ASP A 169 1.43 14.22 -17.98
CA ASP A 169 2.00 15.40 -17.34
C ASP A 169 3.50 15.46 -17.61
N ILE A 170 3.91 16.34 -18.53
CA ILE A 170 5.31 16.55 -18.88
C ILE A 170 5.89 17.62 -17.98
N ARG A 171 6.94 17.26 -17.24
CA ARG A 171 7.62 18.14 -16.27
C ARG A 171 9.07 18.41 -16.70
N PRO A 172 9.31 19.36 -17.59
CA PRO A 172 10.66 19.74 -17.96
C PRO A 172 11.33 20.54 -16.84
N GLY A 173 12.67 20.50 -16.83
CA GLY A 173 13.52 21.44 -16.12
C GLY A 173 13.73 22.73 -16.94
N PHE A 174 14.97 23.21 -17.03
CA PHE A 174 15.31 24.39 -17.82
C PHE A 174 15.46 24.01 -19.29
N VAL A 175 14.67 24.63 -20.15
CA VAL A 175 14.69 24.43 -21.61
C VAL A 175 14.98 25.77 -22.29
N ASP A 176 15.91 25.78 -23.24
CA ASP A 176 16.30 26.97 -24.00
C ASP A 176 15.14 27.43 -24.90
N THR A 177 14.30 28.27 -24.36
CA THR A 177 13.14 28.83 -25.03
C THR A 177 13.01 30.31 -24.68
N ALA A 178 12.18 31.05 -25.44
CA ALA A 178 11.88 32.45 -25.14
C ALA A 178 11.36 32.71 -23.71
N LEU A 179 10.89 31.68 -23.03
CA LEU A 179 10.46 31.74 -21.60
C LEU A 179 11.62 32.03 -20.64
N LEU A 180 12.85 31.63 -20.98
CA LEU A 180 14.04 31.78 -20.16
C LEU A 180 15.06 32.78 -20.73
N SER A 181 14.74 33.50 -21.81
CA SER A 181 15.63 34.40 -22.57
C SER A 181 16.07 35.70 -21.84
N GLY A 182 15.88 35.80 -20.53
CA GLY A 182 16.16 36.99 -19.72
C GLY A 182 17.62 37.13 -19.23
N GLY A 183 18.63 36.55 -19.88
CA GLY A 183 20.06 36.77 -19.56
C GLY A 183 20.59 36.02 -18.35
N ASN A 184 19.82 35.21 -17.65
CA ASN A 184 20.26 34.37 -16.55
C ASN A 184 20.84 33.04 -17.06
N HIS A 185 22.04 32.68 -16.63
CA HIS A 185 22.58 31.33 -16.86
C HIS A 185 21.86 30.31 -15.96
N TYR A 186 21.10 29.41 -16.59
CA TYR A 186 20.47 28.28 -15.90
C TYR A 186 21.30 27.01 -16.09
N PRO A 187 21.55 26.23 -15.03
CA PRO A 187 22.29 25.00 -15.16
C PRO A 187 21.47 23.91 -15.86
N MET A 188 22.16 22.99 -16.54
CA MET A 188 21.56 21.84 -17.23
C MET A 188 20.48 22.24 -18.25
N MET A 189 20.71 23.35 -18.98
CA MET A 189 19.83 23.81 -20.03
C MET A 189 19.69 22.74 -21.12
N MET A 190 18.46 22.42 -21.51
CA MET A 190 18.14 21.44 -22.54
C MET A 190 17.70 22.14 -23.82
N LYS A 191 17.97 21.53 -24.98
CA LYS A 191 17.46 22.02 -26.26
C LYS A 191 15.99 21.62 -26.44
N PRO A 192 15.16 22.49 -27.02
CA PRO A 192 13.73 22.16 -27.27
C PRO A 192 13.54 20.90 -28.12
N GLU A 193 14.44 20.66 -29.08
CA GLU A 193 14.41 19.49 -29.98
C GLU A 193 14.57 18.19 -29.22
N ASP A 194 15.53 18.11 -28.27
CA ASP A 194 15.79 16.93 -27.46
C ASP A 194 14.59 16.66 -26.52
N VAL A 195 14.07 17.73 -25.90
CA VAL A 195 12.89 17.66 -25.05
C VAL A 195 11.66 17.16 -25.82
N ALA A 196 11.47 17.62 -27.06
CA ALA A 196 10.37 17.17 -27.90
C ALA A 196 10.46 15.68 -28.26
N GLN A 197 11.64 15.14 -28.47
CA GLN A 197 11.85 13.69 -28.70
C GLN A 197 11.43 12.87 -27.47
N ASP A 198 11.84 13.29 -26.27
CA ASP A 198 11.43 12.66 -25.02
C ASP A 198 9.90 12.71 -24.83
N ILE A 199 9.28 13.83 -25.22
CA ILE A 199 7.82 14.00 -25.18
C ILE A 199 7.12 13.06 -26.15
N MET A 200 7.61 12.91 -27.39
CA MET A 200 7.06 11.96 -28.36
C MET A 200 7.11 10.52 -27.84
N SER A 201 8.22 10.17 -27.17
CA SER A 201 8.32 8.88 -26.47
C SER A 201 7.29 8.75 -25.34
N ALA A 202 7.08 9.80 -24.53
CA ALA A 202 6.08 9.79 -23.48
C ALA A 202 4.65 9.65 -24.01
N ILE A 203 4.33 10.32 -25.11
CA ILE A 203 3.03 10.21 -25.83
C ILE A 203 2.81 8.78 -26.33
N LYS A 204 3.80 8.21 -27.00
CA LYS A 204 3.75 6.85 -27.53
C LYS A 204 3.48 5.79 -26.46
N HIS A 205 4.12 5.93 -25.32
CA HIS A 205 3.99 5.00 -24.19
C HIS A 205 2.91 5.39 -23.19
N LYS A 206 2.13 6.44 -23.45
CA LYS A 206 1.05 6.95 -22.58
C LYS A 206 1.49 7.11 -21.11
N LYS A 207 2.67 7.71 -20.89
CA LYS A 207 3.20 7.89 -19.53
C LYS A 207 2.37 8.91 -18.76
N HIS A 208 1.92 8.57 -17.54
CA HIS A 208 1.14 9.49 -16.71
C HIS A 208 1.94 10.74 -16.29
N ILE A 209 3.17 10.56 -15.83
CA ILE A 209 4.09 11.65 -15.46
C ILE A 209 5.44 11.42 -16.12
N CYS A 210 5.95 12.44 -16.80
CA CYS A 210 7.26 12.41 -17.45
C CYS A 210 8.10 13.61 -17.02
N VAL A 211 9.03 13.42 -16.08
CA VAL A 211 10.07 14.41 -15.79
C VAL A 211 11.17 14.27 -16.83
N ILE A 212 11.33 15.30 -17.66
CA ILE A 212 12.31 15.31 -18.75
C ILE A 212 13.71 15.42 -18.17
N ASN A 213 14.63 14.55 -18.62
CA ASN A 213 16.00 14.40 -18.17
C ASN A 213 16.11 13.82 -16.73
N TRP A 214 16.90 12.76 -16.60
CA TRP A 214 17.11 12.04 -15.33
C TRP A 214 17.68 12.92 -14.21
N LYS A 215 18.55 13.91 -14.56
CA LYS A 215 19.13 14.84 -13.58
C LYS A 215 18.05 15.67 -12.88
N PHE A 216 17.05 16.15 -13.63
CA PHE A 216 15.92 16.85 -13.06
C PHE A 216 14.95 15.94 -12.30
N ARG A 217 14.87 14.66 -12.70
CA ARG A 217 14.09 13.66 -11.94
C ARG A 217 14.72 13.45 -10.55
N LEU A 218 16.04 13.28 -10.49
CA LEU A 218 16.77 13.16 -9.23
C LEU A 218 16.60 14.44 -8.38
N LEU A 219 16.81 15.61 -8.99
CA LEU A 219 16.66 16.89 -8.32
C LEU A 219 15.28 17.02 -7.66
N THR A 220 14.21 16.75 -8.41
CA THR A 220 12.84 16.89 -7.91
C THR A 220 12.51 15.85 -6.85
N MET A 221 13.03 14.64 -6.96
CA MET A 221 12.89 13.61 -5.94
C MET A 221 13.52 14.03 -4.61
N LEU A 222 14.71 14.64 -4.66
CA LEU A 222 15.42 15.12 -3.47
C LEU A 222 14.72 16.34 -2.86
N TRP A 223 14.44 17.37 -3.67
CA TRP A 223 13.90 18.61 -3.08
C TRP A 223 12.47 18.47 -2.55
N ARG A 224 11.65 17.55 -3.10
CA ARG A 224 10.31 17.25 -2.55
C ARG A 224 10.37 16.74 -1.11
N ARG A 225 11.42 16.02 -0.75
CA ARG A 225 11.63 15.46 0.59
C ARG A 225 12.20 16.46 1.61
N ILE A 226 12.71 17.61 1.16
CA ILE A 226 13.23 18.63 2.08
C ILE A 226 12.08 19.19 2.92
N PRO A 227 12.12 19.09 4.26
CA PRO A 227 11.09 19.61 5.13
C PRO A 227 10.87 21.12 4.94
N ARG A 228 9.63 21.59 5.15
CA ARG A 228 9.26 22.98 4.91
C ARG A 228 10.09 23.98 5.73
N PHE A 229 10.46 23.63 6.96
CA PHE A 229 11.25 24.50 7.83
C PHE A 229 12.70 24.69 7.33
N ILE A 230 13.26 23.72 6.62
CA ILE A 230 14.56 23.83 5.95
C ILE A 230 14.37 24.61 4.64
N TRP A 231 13.41 24.18 3.80
CA TRP A 231 13.17 24.76 2.48
C TRP A 231 12.98 26.29 2.53
N ARG A 232 12.22 26.81 3.49
CA ARG A 232 11.97 28.25 3.64
C ARG A 232 13.22 29.10 3.94
N ARG A 233 14.31 28.47 4.40
CA ARG A 233 15.58 29.14 4.71
C ARG A 233 16.65 28.97 3.63
N MET A 234 16.41 28.06 2.67
CA MET A 234 17.37 27.76 1.61
C MET A 234 17.34 28.85 0.53
N ARG A 235 18.52 29.26 0.09
CA ARG A 235 18.66 30.08 -1.12
C ARG A 235 18.66 29.15 -2.32
N PHE A 236 17.85 29.46 -3.35
CA PHE A 236 17.69 28.62 -4.54
C PHE A 236 19.02 28.30 -5.25
N SER A 237 19.97 29.25 -5.24
CA SER A 237 21.34 29.04 -5.78
C SER A 237 22.13 27.96 -5.04
N ILE A 238 21.91 27.75 -3.74
CA ILE A 238 22.62 26.72 -2.95
C ILE A 238 22.09 25.32 -3.30
N VAL A 239 20.78 25.18 -3.50
CA VAL A 239 20.17 23.89 -3.92
C VAL A 239 20.74 23.43 -5.25
N LEU A 240 20.84 24.35 -6.21
CA LEU A 240 21.45 24.09 -7.51
C LEU A 240 22.95 23.79 -7.43
N MET A 241 23.69 24.47 -6.56
CA MET A 241 25.13 24.27 -6.39
C MET A 241 25.44 22.93 -5.71
N LEU A 242 24.65 22.49 -4.72
CA LEU A 242 24.82 21.18 -4.08
C LEU A 242 24.53 20.03 -5.05
N VAL A 243 23.55 20.20 -5.93
CA VAL A 243 23.24 19.22 -6.99
C VAL A 243 24.33 19.19 -8.06
N MET A 244 24.93 20.33 -8.41
CA MET A 244 26.03 20.41 -9.38
C MET A 244 27.31 19.78 -8.84
N LEU A 245 27.63 19.94 -7.55
CA LEU A 245 28.77 19.29 -6.90
C LEU A 245 28.60 17.75 -6.84
N GLY A 246 27.37 17.26 -6.63
CA GLY A 246 27.07 15.83 -6.69
C GLY A 246 27.10 15.24 -8.11
N LEU A 247 26.88 16.05 -9.13
CA LEU A 247 26.86 15.61 -10.54
C LEU A 247 28.22 15.73 -11.23
N SER A 248 29.11 16.61 -10.76
CA SER A 248 30.49 16.74 -11.31
C SER A 248 31.40 15.57 -10.93
N ALA A 249 31.01 14.73 -9.99
CA ALA A 249 31.69 13.52 -9.63
C ALA A 249 31.42 12.32 -10.57
N CYS A 250 30.57 12.49 -11.58
CA CYS A 250 30.11 11.44 -12.49
C CYS A 250 30.39 11.73 -13.98
N GLU A 251 31.50 12.38 -14.33
CA GLU A 251 31.95 12.45 -15.71
C GLU A 251 33.30 11.77 -15.83
N THR A 252 33.32 10.50 -16.22
CA THR A 252 34.42 9.91 -17.01
C THR A 252 33.91 8.70 -17.81
N ASP A 253 34.38 8.73 -19.03
CA ASP A 253 34.58 7.65 -20.01
C ASP A 253 33.47 7.22 -20.95
N ASN A 254 33.48 7.94 -22.09
CA ASN A 254 33.07 7.38 -23.38
C ASN A 254 34.24 6.56 -23.98
N ASN A 255 34.23 5.26 -23.78
CA ASN A 255 34.97 4.33 -24.62
C ASN A 255 33.99 3.45 -25.40
N HIS A 256 33.83 3.75 -26.67
CA HIS A 256 33.12 2.88 -27.60
C HIS A 256 34.04 1.71 -27.99
N ALA A 257 33.85 0.57 -27.30
CA ALA A 257 34.31 -0.71 -27.82
C ALA A 257 33.20 -1.30 -28.71
N MET A 258 33.57 -1.65 -29.95
CA MET A 258 32.67 -2.41 -30.85
C MET A 258 32.47 -3.81 -30.27
N TYR A 259 31.22 -4.19 -30.06
CA TYR A 259 30.82 -5.52 -29.59
C TYR A 259 30.17 -6.31 -30.74
N PRO A 260 30.25 -7.66 -30.72
CA PRO A 260 29.66 -8.54 -31.73
C PRO A 260 28.11 -8.58 -31.67
N PRO A 261 27.43 -9.11 -32.68
CA PRO A 261 25.98 -9.13 -32.73
C PRO A 261 25.38 -9.96 -31.56
N TYR A 262 24.46 -9.34 -30.84
CA TYR A 262 23.91 -9.83 -29.58
C TYR A 262 22.63 -10.64 -29.76
N GLY A 263 22.43 -11.59 -28.84
CA GLY A 263 21.17 -12.31 -28.63
C GLY A 263 20.03 -11.43 -28.08
N PRO A 264 18.85 -11.97 -27.80
CA PRO A 264 17.75 -11.23 -27.18
C PRO A 264 18.17 -10.69 -25.82
N ASP A 265 17.55 -9.58 -25.40
CA ASP A 265 17.77 -9.01 -24.06
C ASP A 265 17.44 -10.02 -22.95
N PRO A 266 18.19 -10.05 -21.85
CA PRO A 266 17.92 -10.91 -20.73
C PRO A 266 16.53 -10.59 -20.13
N THR A 267 15.80 -11.63 -19.73
CA THR A 267 14.46 -11.53 -19.15
C THR A 267 14.45 -11.52 -17.64
N SER A 268 15.58 -11.88 -17.03
CA SER A 268 15.74 -11.93 -15.57
C SER A 268 17.14 -11.50 -15.14
N LEU A 269 17.24 -11.04 -13.89
CA LEU A 269 18.49 -10.81 -13.19
C LEU A 269 18.68 -11.98 -12.21
N VAL A 270 19.81 -12.67 -12.28
CA VAL A 270 20.12 -13.81 -11.40
C VAL A 270 21.07 -13.33 -10.32
N LEU A 271 20.61 -13.28 -9.08
CA LEU A 271 21.35 -12.86 -7.92
C LEU A 271 21.78 -14.07 -7.07
N GLU A 272 22.95 -14.01 -6.47
CA GLU A 272 23.35 -14.83 -5.34
C GLU A 272 23.56 -13.89 -4.15
N VAL A 273 22.77 -14.11 -3.10
CA VAL A 273 22.83 -13.33 -1.87
C VAL A 273 22.99 -14.30 -0.71
N MET A 274 24.06 -14.16 0.06
CA MET A 274 24.36 -15.05 1.21
C MET A 274 24.34 -16.55 0.85
N GLY A 275 24.79 -16.89 -0.37
CA GLY A 275 24.84 -18.27 -0.86
C GLY A 275 23.52 -18.81 -1.43
N GLU A 276 22.42 -18.07 -1.33
CA GLU A 276 21.15 -18.44 -1.97
C GLU A 276 20.96 -17.74 -3.32
N ARG A 277 20.42 -18.50 -4.30
CA ARG A 277 20.19 -18.00 -5.65
C ARG A 277 18.75 -17.50 -5.79
N TYR A 278 18.62 -16.29 -6.37
CA TYR A 278 17.37 -15.64 -6.67
C TYR A 278 17.30 -15.28 -8.15
N GLU A 279 16.21 -15.63 -8.80
CA GLU A 279 15.92 -15.18 -10.16
C GLU A 279 14.84 -14.10 -10.10
N VAL A 280 15.18 -12.88 -10.53
CA VAL A 280 14.32 -11.71 -10.48
C VAL A 280 13.91 -11.39 -11.91
N PRO A 281 12.66 -11.63 -12.30
CA PRO A 281 12.16 -11.22 -13.60
C PRO A 281 12.32 -9.71 -13.76
N LEU A 282 12.93 -9.28 -14.84
CA LEU A 282 13.03 -7.86 -15.18
C LEU A 282 11.62 -7.33 -15.45
N SER A 283 11.32 -6.12 -14.99
CA SER A 283 9.98 -5.54 -14.96
C SER A 283 9.00 -6.15 -13.92
N SER A 284 9.43 -7.07 -13.07
CA SER A 284 8.59 -7.58 -11.99
C SER A 284 8.30 -6.50 -10.96
N LYS A 285 7.03 -6.38 -10.55
CA LYS A 285 6.60 -5.52 -9.43
C LYS A 285 6.63 -6.24 -8.09
N ALA A 286 6.82 -7.56 -8.11
CA ALA A 286 6.87 -8.36 -6.89
C ALA A 286 8.15 -8.07 -6.09
N PRO A 287 8.05 -7.94 -4.76
CA PRO A 287 9.23 -7.77 -3.93
C PRO A 287 10.09 -9.05 -3.97
N LEU A 288 11.39 -8.89 -4.13
CA LEU A 288 12.34 -9.95 -3.86
C LEU A 288 12.56 -10.00 -2.34
N ASN A 289 12.09 -11.03 -1.70
CA ASN A 289 12.31 -11.25 -0.28
C ASN A 289 13.55 -12.11 -0.09
N LEU A 290 14.57 -11.57 0.58
CA LEU A 290 15.72 -12.36 1.01
C LEU A 290 15.25 -13.31 2.10
N ARG A 291 15.42 -14.61 1.86
CA ARG A 291 15.00 -15.68 2.78
C ARG A 291 15.98 -15.86 3.96
N THR A 292 16.70 -14.84 4.33
CA THR A 292 17.65 -14.92 5.42
C THR A 292 17.26 -14.01 6.57
N LEU A 293 17.44 -14.51 7.78
CA LEU A 293 17.16 -13.80 9.04
C LEU A 293 18.42 -13.10 9.56
N THR A 294 19.25 -12.56 8.70
CA THR A 294 20.44 -11.85 9.17
C THR A 294 20.12 -10.41 9.51
N THR A 295 20.60 -9.96 10.64
CA THR A 295 20.61 -8.56 11.07
C THR A 295 21.97 -7.91 10.82
N GLU A 296 22.94 -8.67 10.27
CA GLU A 296 24.29 -8.19 10.04
C GLU A 296 24.47 -7.80 8.56
N PHE A 297 25.06 -6.64 8.34
CA PHE A 297 25.43 -6.09 7.03
C PHE A 297 26.87 -5.61 7.07
N PRO A 298 27.64 -5.67 6.01
CA PRO A 298 27.24 -5.65 4.58
C PRO A 298 26.83 -7.02 4.04
N VAL A 299 25.96 -7.03 3.03
CA VAL A 299 25.59 -8.23 2.30
C VAL A 299 26.28 -8.23 0.95
N ASP A 300 27.05 -9.26 0.67
CA ASP A 300 27.65 -9.45 -0.64
C ASP A 300 26.60 -9.99 -1.61
N VAL A 301 26.36 -9.25 -2.68
CA VAL A 301 25.47 -9.65 -3.76
C VAL A 301 26.31 -9.97 -4.99
N LYS A 302 26.13 -11.17 -5.50
CA LYS A 302 26.69 -11.55 -6.79
C LYS A 302 25.59 -11.55 -7.85
N VAL A 303 25.91 -11.00 -9.01
CA VAL A 303 25.04 -11.06 -10.19
C VAL A 303 25.57 -12.14 -11.10
N LEU A 304 24.96 -13.32 -11.08
CA LEU A 304 25.48 -14.50 -11.75
C LEU A 304 25.44 -14.42 -13.28
N ASN A 305 24.46 -13.67 -13.80
CA ASN A 305 24.34 -13.46 -15.26
C ASN A 305 24.77 -12.05 -15.70
N HIS A 306 25.69 -11.42 -14.97
CA HIS A 306 26.16 -10.05 -15.28
C HIS A 306 26.72 -9.90 -16.70
N ALA A 307 27.26 -10.98 -17.28
CA ALA A 307 27.81 -10.97 -18.64
C ALA A 307 26.74 -10.76 -19.73
N GLU A 308 25.46 -10.94 -19.43
CA GLU A 308 24.35 -10.67 -20.35
C GLU A 308 24.03 -9.18 -20.45
N PHE A 309 24.59 -8.36 -19.56
CA PHE A 309 24.37 -6.93 -19.48
C PHE A 309 25.64 -6.16 -19.82
N ARG A 310 25.51 -5.01 -20.45
CA ARG A 310 26.64 -4.10 -20.68
C ARG A 310 27.09 -3.40 -19.39
N SER A 311 26.18 -3.09 -18.52
CA SER A 311 26.43 -2.59 -17.18
C SER A 311 25.23 -2.82 -16.28
N ILE A 312 25.50 -3.03 -15.00
CA ILE A 312 24.50 -3.13 -13.95
C ILE A 312 24.96 -2.24 -12.80
N LYS A 313 24.01 -1.49 -12.23
CA LYS A 313 24.20 -0.78 -10.96
C LYS A 313 23.03 -1.15 -10.05
N ILE A 314 23.33 -1.40 -8.81
CA ILE A 314 22.33 -1.67 -7.78
C ILE A 314 22.41 -0.54 -6.76
N ASP A 315 21.36 0.23 -6.65
CA ASP A 315 21.25 1.45 -5.82
C ASP A 315 22.43 2.42 -6.03
N GLY A 316 22.79 2.61 -7.31
CA GLY A 316 23.91 3.46 -7.71
C GLY A 316 25.31 2.81 -7.62
N ASN A 317 25.46 1.66 -6.97
CA ASN A 317 26.72 0.94 -6.84
C ASN A 317 26.95 0.05 -8.07
N PRO A 318 28.08 0.19 -8.79
CA PRO A 318 28.35 -0.62 -9.96
C PRO A 318 28.62 -2.07 -9.56
N VAL A 319 28.10 -3.01 -10.35
CA VAL A 319 28.46 -4.42 -10.28
C VAL A 319 29.75 -4.60 -11.08
N VAL A 320 30.85 -4.98 -10.41
CA VAL A 320 32.16 -5.21 -11.01
C VAL A 320 32.49 -6.71 -10.90
N ASP A 321 32.80 -7.32 -12.02
CA ASP A 321 33.12 -8.77 -12.12
C ASP A 321 31.99 -9.65 -11.48
N GLY A 322 30.75 -9.22 -11.61
CA GLY A 322 29.61 -9.92 -11.06
C GLY A 322 29.39 -9.75 -9.56
N ALA A 323 30.17 -8.94 -8.88
CA ALA A 323 30.02 -8.69 -7.45
C ALA A 323 29.63 -7.23 -7.15
N CYS A 324 28.77 -7.05 -6.19
CA CYS A 324 28.43 -5.76 -5.61
C CYS A 324 28.34 -5.93 -4.11
N SER A 325 29.04 -5.11 -3.36
CA SER A 325 28.97 -5.09 -1.90
C SER A 325 28.01 -3.98 -1.45
N TRP A 326 26.98 -4.36 -0.71
CA TRP A 326 26.04 -3.42 -0.11
C TRP A 326 26.44 -3.11 1.33
N GLN A 327 26.77 -1.87 1.58
CA GLN A 327 26.74 -1.34 2.94
C GLN A 327 25.34 -0.75 3.19
N VAL A 328 24.52 -1.50 3.87
CA VAL A 328 23.21 -1.03 4.28
C VAL A 328 23.32 -0.57 5.72
N SER A 329 23.70 0.67 5.94
CA SER A 329 23.70 1.28 7.28
C SER A 329 22.31 1.76 7.69
N ASP A 330 21.44 2.05 6.74
CA ASP A 330 20.07 2.55 6.98
C ASP A 330 19.15 1.99 5.89
N ILE A 331 18.65 0.75 6.06
CA ILE A 331 17.60 0.25 5.20
C ILE A 331 16.32 0.99 5.59
N PRO A 332 15.75 1.82 4.70
CA PRO A 332 14.38 2.25 4.89
C PRO A 332 13.52 0.97 4.85
N LEU A 333 12.59 0.88 5.75
CA LEU A 333 11.69 -0.24 6.05
C LEU A 333 10.93 -0.82 4.83
N ASP A 334 11.02 -0.21 3.68
CA ASP A 334 10.54 -0.68 2.40
C ASP A 334 11.71 -0.58 1.42
N GLY A 335 12.71 -1.45 1.61
CA GLY A 335 13.97 -1.44 0.86
C GLY A 335 13.75 -1.57 -0.64
N ARG A 336 13.43 -0.46 -1.27
CA ARG A 336 13.33 -0.37 -2.73
C ARG A 336 14.72 -0.04 -3.27
N TYR A 337 15.37 -1.04 -3.82
CA TYR A 337 16.64 -0.84 -4.52
C TYR A 337 16.38 -0.64 -5.99
N LYS A 338 16.95 0.42 -6.50
CA LYS A 338 16.95 0.73 -7.91
C LYS A 338 18.00 -0.12 -8.60
N ILE A 339 17.60 -0.91 -9.60
CA ILE A 339 18.51 -1.55 -10.52
C ILE A 339 18.55 -0.75 -11.81
N GLU A 340 19.70 -0.25 -12.16
CA GLU A 340 19.96 0.36 -13.46
C GLU A 340 20.80 -0.62 -14.28
N TYR A 341 20.29 -1.01 -15.43
CA TYR A 341 21.05 -1.91 -16.30
C TYR A 341 20.99 -1.43 -17.75
N LEU A 342 22.07 -1.71 -18.46
CA LEU A 342 22.22 -1.45 -19.88
C LEU A 342 22.28 -2.80 -20.58
N THR A 343 21.28 -3.10 -21.38
CA THR A 343 21.28 -4.25 -22.29
C THR A 343 21.94 -3.89 -23.61
N PRO A 344 22.25 -4.87 -24.48
CA PRO A 344 22.67 -4.60 -25.85
C PRO A 344 21.76 -3.66 -26.63
N HIS A 345 20.48 -3.65 -26.35
CA HIS A 345 19.46 -2.89 -27.11
C HIS A 345 18.98 -1.62 -26.41
N GLY A 346 19.41 -1.33 -25.19
CA GLY A 346 19.07 -0.09 -24.51
C GLY A 346 19.31 -0.10 -22.99
N SER A 347 19.22 1.07 -22.38
CA SER A 347 19.25 1.22 -20.93
C SER A 347 17.85 1.06 -20.33
N GLN A 348 17.76 0.29 -19.26
CA GLN A 348 16.56 0.11 -18.48
C GLN A 348 16.80 0.47 -17.03
N VAL A 349 15.71 0.83 -16.33
CA VAL A 349 15.74 1.09 -14.91
C VAL A 349 14.55 0.38 -14.30
N ASP A 350 14.84 -0.63 -13.49
CA ASP A 350 13.85 -1.32 -12.67
C ASP A 350 14.06 -1.05 -11.20
N THR A 351 13.03 -1.30 -10.41
CA THR A 351 13.11 -1.20 -8.97
C THR A 351 12.83 -2.56 -8.38
N ILE A 352 13.81 -3.16 -7.72
CA ILE A 352 13.61 -4.37 -6.92
C ILE A 352 13.29 -3.91 -5.48
N ARG A 353 12.29 -4.54 -4.87
CA ARG A 353 12.11 -4.50 -3.43
C ARG A 353 12.94 -5.63 -2.83
N ILE A 354 13.98 -5.29 -2.09
CA ILE A 354 14.69 -6.26 -1.27
C ILE A 354 14.35 -5.97 0.18
N ASN A 355 13.67 -6.91 0.81
CA ASN A 355 13.38 -6.84 2.23
C ASN A 355 14.49 -7.57 2.97
N ALA A 356 15.37 -6.82 3.62
CA ALA A 356 16.27 -7.36 4.62
C ALA A 356 15.63 -7.28 6.00
N TYR A 357 15.93 -8.23 6.87
CA TYR A 357 15.35 -8.27 8.20
C TYR A 357 15.81 -7.08 9.04
N PRO A 358 14.91 -6.29 9.63
CA PRO A 358 15.29 -5.03 10.26
C PRO A 358 16.12 -5.26 11.53
N LYS A 359 17.11 -4.42 11.75
CA LYS A 359 17.88 -4.41 13.00
C LYS A 359 16.92 -4.18 14.19
N GLY A 360 16.95 -5.07 15.16
CA GLY A 360 16.07 -5.01 16.33
C GLY A 360 14.75 -5.79 16.16
N ALA A 361 14.48 -6.40 15.01
CA ALA A 361 13.38 -7.34 14.91
C ALA A 361 13.70 -8.66 15.62
N PRO A 362 12.70 -9.38 16.17
CA PRO A 362 12.94 -10.59 16.94
C PRO A 362 13.52 -11.70 16.07
N THR A 363 14.60 -12.33 16.52
CA THR A 363 15.12 -13.55 15.90
C THR A 363 14.31 -14.77 16.36
N TYR A 364 14.27 -15.80 15.52
CA TYR A 364 13.54 -17.03 15.83
C TYR A 364 14.29 -18.27 15.33
N THR A 365 13.92 -19.39 15.91
CA THR A 365 14.44 -20.73 15.58
C THR A 365 13.30 -21.61 15.07
N THR A 366 13.63 -22.53 14.16
CA THR A 366 12.69 -23.49 13.60
C THR A 366 13.03 -24.91 14.01
N LYS A 367 12.03 -25.76 14.10
CA LYS A 367 12.19 -27.21 14.30
C LYS A 367 11.19 -27.94 13.40
N GLY A 368 11.68 -28.91 12.62
CA GLY A 368 10.86 -29.66 11.67
C GLY A 368 10.55 -28.87 10.39
N THR A 369 9.63 -29.41 9.59
CA THR A 369 9.14 -28.80 8.36
C THR A 369 7.63 -28.94 8.32
N GLY A 370 6.91 -27.83 8.01
CA GLY A 370 5.46 -27.84 7.86
C GLY A 370 5.00 -28.75 6.72
N GLN A 371 3.98 -29.53 6.96
CA GLN A 371 3.45 -30.52 6.03
C GLN A 371 2.15 -30.05 5.36
N ILE A 372 1.40 -29.19 6.02
CA ILE A 372 0.19 -28.59 5.44
C ILE A 372 0.61 -27.56 4.39
N PRO A 373 0.06 -27.60 3.15
CA PRO A 373 0.35 -26.58 2.14
C PRO A 373 -0.01 -25.16 2.62
N GLY A 374 0.77 -24.17 2.19
CA GLY A 374 0.55 -22.76 2.54
C GLY A 374 1.64 -22.19 3.43
N ASP A 375 1.54 -20.90 3.68
CA ASP A 375 2.53 -20.11 4.42
C ASP A 375 1.98 -19.67 5.78
N PHE A 376 2.88 -19.38 6.71
CA PHE A 376 2.54 -18.83 8.02
C PHE A 376 2.58 -17.31 8.00
N TYR A 377 1.54 -16.69 8.55
CA TYR A 377 1.36 -15.25 8.66
C TYR A 377 1.40 -14.84 10.12
N LEU A 378 2.39 -14.05 10.50
CA LEU A 378 2.64 -13.63 11.88
C LEU A 378 2.40 -12.13 12.04
N SER A 379 1.84 -11.76 13.17
CA SER A 379 1.64 -10.38 13.61
C SER A 379 2.00 -10.23 15.08
N PHE A 380 2.38 -9.01 15.53
CA PHE A 380 2.97 -8.79 16.84
C PHE A 380 2.23 -7.71 17.62
N ILE A 381 2.11 -7.88 18.96
CA ILE A 381 1.29 -6.99 19.80
C ILE A 381 1.92 -5.61 19.99
N TYR A 382 3.23 -5.55 20.22
CA TYR A 382 3.94 -4.30 20.56
C TYR A 382 4.99 -3.92 19.53
N GLN A 383 4.91 -4.50 18.35
CA GLN A 383 5.77 -4.12 17.22
C GLN A 383 4.92 -3.96 15.98
N PRO A 384 5.07 -2.86 15.25
CA PRO A 384 4.35 -2.64 13.99
C PRO A 384 4.95 -3.50 12.86
N LEU A 385 5.05 -4.80 13.12
CA LEU A 385 5.69 -5.82 12.28
C LEU A 385 4.68 -6.89 11.89
N ILE A 386 4.64 -7.20 10.61
CA ILE A 386 4.00 -8.39 10.05
C ILE A 386 5.04 -9.22 9.30
N MET A 387 4.92 -10.53 9.36
CA MET A 387 5.84 -11.46 8.72
C MET A 387 5.10 -12.59 8.03
N LYS A 388 5.67 -13.08 6.93
CA LYS A 388 5.26 -14.30 6.24
C LYS A 388 6.46 -15.24 6.13
N VAL A 389 6.30 -16.48 6.54
CA VAL A 389 7.35 -17.51 6.47
C VAL A 389 6.81 -18.76 5.77
N ASP A 390 7.68 -19.52 5.11
CA ASP A 390 7.33 -20.76 4.47
C ASP A 390 7.31 -21.96 5.45
N ASN A 391 7.07 -23.16 4.91
CA ASN A 391 7.01 -24.40 5.67
C ASN A 391 8.34 -24.84 6.31
N ASP A 392 9.47 -24.28 5.87
CA ASP A 392 10.78 -24.48 6.49
C ASP A 392 11.11 -23.37 7.50
N GLY A 393 10.20 -22.40 7.68
CA GLY A 393 10.39 -21.25 8.54
C GLY A 393 11.28 -20.17 7.94
N LYS A 394 11.51 -20.20 6.63
CA LYS A 394 12.25 -19.14 5.94
C LYS A 394 11.36 -17.92 5.71
N LEU A 395 11.92 -16.73 5.92
CA LEU A 395 11.23 -15.48 5.72
C LEU A 395 10.92 -15.27 4.23
N LEU A 396 9.64 -15.11 3.90
CA LEU A 396 9.16 -14.80 2.55
C LEU A 396 8.85 -13.32 2.37
N TYR A 397 8.32 -12.69 3.43
CA TYR A 397 7.93 -11.29 3.43
C TYR A 397 7.90 -10.76 4.85
N TYR A 398 8.25 -9.51 5.02
CA TYR A 398 7.91 -8.75 6.22
C TYR A 398 7.60 -7.29 5.83
N ARG A 399 6.85 -6.65 6.68
CA ARG A 399 6.63 -5.22 6.65
C ARG A 399 6.74 -4.70 8.07
N PHE A 400 7.43 -3.59 8.20
CA PHE A 400 7.55 -2.87 9.44
C PHE A 400 7.02 -1.46 9.17
N ASP A 401 5.94 -1.05 9.83
CA ASP A 401 5.37 0.28 9.68
C ASP A 401 5.95 1.21 10.76
N PRO A 402 6.81 2.16 10.38
CA PRO A 402 7.41 3.10 11.33
C PRO A 402 6.34 4.03 11.91
N THR A 403 6.48 4.34 13.15
CA THR A 403 5.46 4.82 14.05
C THR A 403 5.30 6.32 14.13
N ASP A 404 6.31 7.10 13.80
CA ASP A 404 6.24 8.56 13.73
C ASP A 404 7.32 9.15 12.82
N ASP A 405 7.22 10.46 12.55
CA ASP A 405 8.21 11.22 11.77
C ASP A 405 9.62 11.24 12.42
N ASN A 406 9.78 10.72 13.63
CA ASN A 406 11.03 10.71 14.40
C ASN A 406 11.64 9.30 14.52
N GLY A 407 10.98 8.25 14.00
CA GLY A 407 11.46 6.86 14.09
C GLY A 407 11.38 6.27 15.51
N THR A 408 10.60 6.85 16.40
CA THR A 408 10.41 6.34 17.75
C THR A 408 9.37 5.22 17.72
N PHE A 409 9.71 4.05 18.22
CA PHE A 409 8.76 2.95 18.39
C PHE A 409 7.74 3.33 19.45
N GLN A 410 6.48 3.46 19.07
CA GLN A 410 5.39 3.45 20.03
C GLN A 410 5.02 1.98 20.31
N GLU A 411 4.49 1.71 21.48
CA GLU A 411 4.13 0.35 21.94
C GLU A 411 2.87 -0.22 21.25
N LEU A 412 2.59 0.20 20.01
CA LEU A 412 1.45 -0.25 19.22
C LEU A 412 1.91 -1.29 18.19
N GLY A 413 1.12 -2.32 17.97
CA GLY A 413 1.47 -3.43 17.10
C GLY A 413 0.68 -3.51 15.80
N CYS A 414 1.14 -4.34 14.87
CA CYS A 414 0.33 -4.77 13.73
C CYS A 414 -0.32 -6.11 14.07
N TRP A 415 -1.66 -6.20 13.92
CA TRP A 415 -2.43 -7.37 14.32
C TRP A 415 -3.08 -8.06 13.13
N ASP A 416 -3.40 -9.34 13.29
CA ASP A 416 -4.27 -10.13 12.43
C ASP A 416 -3.90 -10.10 10.93
N PHE A 417 -2.63 -10.44 10.61
CA PHE A 417 -2.15 -10.53 9.25
C PHE A 417 -2.65 -11.83 8.59
N LYS A 418 -3.34 -11.73 7.44
CA LYS A 418 -3.97 -12.84 6.72
C LYS A 418 -3.88 -12.69 5.20
N LYS A 419 -3.97 -13.83 4.50
CA LYS A 419 -4.22 -13.94 3.05
C LYS A 419 -5.72 -14.09 2.78
N HIS A 420 -6.18 -13.51 1.70
CA HIS A 420 -7.54 -13.65 1.17
C HIS A 420 -7.47 -13.98 -0.32
N VAL A 421 -8.47 -14.69 -0.82
CA VAL A 421 -8.63 -14.94 -2.24
C VAL A 421 -10.05 -14.58 -2.65
N PHE A 422 -10.21 -13.59 -3.54
CA PHE A 422 -11.48 -13.13 -4.07
C PHE A 422 -11.44 -13.23 -5.60
N ASP A 423 -12.38 -13.93 -6.20
CA ASP A 423 -12.46 -14.12 -7.66
C ASP A 423 -11.12 -14.56 -8.31
N GLY A 424 -10.40 -15.46 -7.62
CA GLY A 424 -9.10 -15.98 -8.06
C GLY A 424 -7.91 -15.01 -7.90
N LYS A 425 -8.12 -13.83 -7.33
CA LYS A 425 -7.05 -12.86 -7.02
C LYS A 425 -6.67 -12.95 -5.55
N THR A 426 -5.38 -12.90 -5.29
CA THR A 426 -4.84 -12.89 -3.92
C THR A 426 -4.76 -11.47 -3.39
N TYR A 427 -5.18 -11.32 -2.14
CA TYR A 427 -5.04 -10.12 -1.33
C TYR A 427 -4.43 -10.48 0.02
N TYR A 428 -3.86 -9.49 0.69
CA TYR A 428 -3.40 -9.60 2.06
C TYR A 428 -4.01 -8.48 2.89
N SER A 429 -4.26 -8.72 4.16
CA SER A 429 -4.71 -7.65 5.04
C SER A 429 -4.12 -7.77 6.43
N TYR A 430 -3.95 -6.64 7.10
CA TYR A 430 -3.54 -6.57 8.50
C TYR A 430 -4.11 -5.31 9.15
N HIS A 431 -4.24 -5.33 10.47
CA HIS A 431 -4.53 -4.15 11.25
C HIS A 431 -3.25 -3.37 11.51
N ALA A 432 -3.23 -2.10 11.15
CA ALA A 432 -2.15 -1.16 11.42
C ALA A 432 -2.61 -0.12 12.45
N PRO A 433 -1.75 0.30 13.39
CA PRO A 433 -2.11 1.35 14.35
C PRO A 433 -2.36 2.68 13.64
N ASP A 434 -3.37 3.42 14.09
CA ASP A 434 -3.59 4.81 13.67
C ASP A 434 -3.13 5.75 14.79
N TYR A 435 -1.96 6.31 14.61
CA TYR A 435 -1.31 7.18 15.62
C TYR A 435 -2.09 8.46 15.95
N LYS A 436 -3.08 8.83 15.15
CA LYS A 436 -4.02 9.92 15.49
C LYS A 436 -4.87 9.59 16.72
N PHE A 437 -4.99 8.32 17.03
CA PHE A 437 -5.76 7.80 18.16
C PHE A 437 -4.90 7.10 19.22
N ALA A 438 -3.59 7.31 19.19
CA ALA A 438 -2.67 6.67 20.15
C ALA A 438 -3.00 7.02 21.62
N ASP A 439 -3.56 8.21 21.86
CA ASP A 439 -4.06 8.64 23.18
C ASP A 439 -5.30 7.86 23.65
N LYS A 440 -5.96 7.12 22.77
CA LYS A 440 -7.12 6.26 23.04
C LYS A 440 -6.73 4.79 23.18
N ALA A 441 -5.45 4.44 23.02
CA ALA A 441 -4.99 3.09 23.24
C ALA A 441 -5.15 2.72 24.72
N VAL A 442 -5.82 1.61 24.98
CA VAL A 442 -5.99 1.04 26.31
C VAL A 442 -5.62 -0.43 26.26
N THR A 443 -5.23 -0.99 27.41
CA THR A 443 -4.85 -2.41 27.48
C THR A 443 -5.90 -3.32 26.85
N GLY A 444 -5.51 -4.03 25.79
CA GLY A 444 -6.37 -4.94 25.03
C GLY A 444 -7.08 -4.33 23.82
N TYR A 445 -6.89 -3.03 23.55
CA TYR A 445 -7.41 -2.36 22.38
C TYR A 445 -6.34 -1.51 21.71
N ASP A 446 -6.08 -1.79 20.44
CA ASP A 446 -5.13 -1.04 19.62
C ASP A 446 -5.92 -0.29 18.54
N PRO A 447 -6.14 1.03 18.71
CA PRO A 447 -6.93 1.80 17.75
C PRO A 447 -6.18 1.93 16.44
N GLY A 448 -6.80 1.49 15.35
CA GLY A 448 -6.12 1.48 14.07
C GLY A 448 -7.04 1.44 12.86
N MET A 449 -6.46 0.97 11.79
CA MET A 449 -7.08 0.87 10.47
C MET A 449 -6.76 -0.48 9.84
N ARG A 450 -7.62 -0.97 8.97
CA ARG A 450 -7.33 -2.18 8.20
C ARG A 450 -6.66 -1.81 6.89
N ILE A 451 -5.46 -2.31 6.66
CA ILE A 451 -4.75 -2.18 5.38
C ILE A 451 -5.07 -3.40 4.54
N LEU A 452 -5.62 -3.18 3.35
CA LEU A 452 -5.80 -4.19 2.31
C LEU A 452 -4.70 -4.02 1.25
N MET A 453 -4.01 -5.10 0.90
CA MET A 453 -2.91 -5.12 -0.07
C MET A 453 -3.21 -6.08 -1.21
N ASP A 454 -2.66 -5.79 -2.40
CA ASP A 454 -2.70 -6.69 -3.56
C ASP A 454 -1.72 -7.89 -3.41
N GLU A 455 -1.67 -8.76 -4.43
CA GLU A 455 -0.77 -9.92 -4.49
C GLU A 455 0.73 -9.53 -4.46
N HIS A 456 1.05 -8.26 -4.69
CA HIS A 456 2.41 -7.70 -4.66
C HIS A 456 2.68 -6.92 -3.37
N TYR A 457 1.81 -7.03 -2.36
CA TYR A 457 1.86 -6.31 -1.08
C TYR A 457 1.80 -4.78 -1.20
N ASN A 458 1.25 -4.24 -2.31
CA ASN A 458 0.96 -2.82 -2.40
C ASN A 458 -0.37 -2.53 -1.71
N PRO A 459 -0.45 -1.52 -0.83
CA PRO A 459 -1.73 -1.09 -0.27
C PRO A 459 -2.69 -0.65 -1.39
N VAL A 460 -3.87 -1.24 -1.40
CA VAL A 460 -4.96 -0.91 -2.35
C VAL A 460 -6.11 -0.21 -1.65
N ASP A 461 -6.24 -0.42 -0.33
CA ASP A 461 -7.24 0.28 0.48
C ASP A 461 -6.79 0.46 1.94
N THR A 462 -7.33 1.48 2.59
CA THR A 462 -7.13 1.78 4.02
C THR A 462 -8.49 2.01 4.65
N ILE A 463 -8.96 1.03 5.42
CA ILE A 463 -10.32 0.95 5.91
C ILE A 463 -10.40 1.46 7.36
N HIS A 464 -11.35 2.36 7.61
CA HIS A 464 -11.77 2.85 8.92
C HIS A 464 -13.24 2.51 9.16
N ALA A 465 -13.72 2.68 10.39
CA ALA A 465 -15.14 2.53 10.65
C ALA A 465 -15.94 3.64 9.96
N LEU A 466 -17.09 3.28 9.40
CA LEU A 466 -18.07 4.22 8.90
C LEU A 466 -19.00 4.67 10.03
N GLN A 467 -19.76 5.74 9.79
CA GLN A 467 -20.76 6.21 10.75
C GLN A 467 -21.75 5.09 11.06
N SER A 468 -22.04 4.85 12.35
CA SER A 468 -23.07 3.87 12.77
C SER A 468 -24.45 4.26 12.29
N LEU A 469 -25.35 3.29 12.10
CA LEU A 469 -26.73 3.52 11.65
C LEU A 469 -27.52 4.42 12.61
N ASP A 470 -27.21 4.39 13.90
CA ASP A 470 -27.80 5.29 14.91
C ASP A 470 -27.07 6.64 15.04
N GLY A 471 -26.02 6.87 14.26
CA GLY A 471 -25.22 8.10 14.25
C GLY A 471 -24.33 8.31 15.47
N TYR A 472 -24.22 7.33 16.37
CA TYR A 472 -23.42 7.46 17.60
C TYR A 472 -21.90 7.40 17.32
N LEU A 473 -21.48 6.46 16.48
CA LEU A 473 -20.09 6.34 16.05
C LEU A 473 -19.88 7.22 14.82
N PRO A 474 -18.94 8.20 14.84
CA PRO A 474 -18.65 9.03 13.67
C PRO A 474 -17.84 8.26 12.62
N GLU A 475 -17.98 8.66 11.36
CA GLU A 475 -17.14 8.19 10.26
C GLU A 475 -15.65 8.47 10.53
N GLY A 476 -14.79 7.55 10.14
CA GLY A 476 -13.33 7.63 10.35
C GLY A 476 -12.90 7.24 11.76
N SER A 477 -13.80 6.69 12.59
CA SER A 477 -13.44 6.11 13.89
C SER A 477 -12.45 4.94 13.71
N PRO A 478 -11.51 4.73 14.68
CA PRO A 478 -10.55 3.65 14.57
C PRO A 478 -11.24 2.28 14.66
N LEU A 479 -10.71 1.33 13.88
CA LEU A 479 -11.10 -0.07 13.95
C LEU A 479 -10.39 -0.78 15.10
N ASP A 480 -11.01 -1.86 15.53
CA ASP A 480 -10.43 -2.84 16.45
C ASP A 480 -9.53 -3.83 15.70
N GLY A 481 -8.36 -4.13 16.26
CA GLY A 481 -7.37 -5.01 15.65
C GLY A 481 -7.65 -6.50 15.82
N HIS A 482 -8.64 -6.91 16.64
CA HIS A 482 -8.81 -8.31 17.01
C HIS A 482 -9.21 -9.22 15.87
N ASP A 483 -10.20 -8.84 15.07
CA ASP A 483 -10.62 -9.65 13.94
C ASP A 483 -11.35 -8.83 12.87
N PHE A 484 -11.30 -9.32 11.65
CA PHE A 484 -11.90 -8.70 10.48
C PHE A 484 -12.33 -9.79 9.50
N TYR A 485 -13.53 -9.72 8.99
CA TYR A 485 -14.06 -10.66 8.01
C TYR A 485 -14.30 -9.98 6.67
N PHE A 486 -13.76 -10.55 5.60
CA PHE A 486 -13.99 -10.09 4.23
C PHE A 486 -14.84 -11.10 3.45
N TYR A 487 -15.94 -10.64 2.87
CA TYR A 487 -16.63 -11.32 1.77
C TYR A 487 -15.97 -11.00 0.42
N SER A 488 -15.55 -9.75 0.27
CA SER A 488 -14.85 -9.22 -0.91
C SER A 488 -14.06 -7.97 -0.50
N PRO A 489 -13.22 -7.40 -1.38
CA PRO A 489 -12.52 -6.14 -1.07
C PRO A 489 -13.43 -4.96 -0.67
N THR A 490 -14.69 -4.96 -1.13
CA THR A 490 -15.68 -3.90 -0.84
C THR A 490 -16.81 -4.35 0.07
N HIS A 491 -16.78 -5.59 0.58
CA HIS A 491 -17.79 -6.13 1.49
C HIS A 491 -17.12 -6.82 2.68
N TRP A 492 -17.30 -6.28 3.88
CA TRP A 492 -16.57 -6.70 5.06
C TRP A 492 -17.32 -6.47 6.37
N ILE A 493 -16.87 -7.13 7.43
CA ILE A 493 -17.35 -6.96 8.80
C ILE A 493 -16.18 -6.59 9.69
N ALA A 494 -16.36 -5.58 10.55
CA ALA A 494 -15.36 -5.14 11.51
C ALA A 494 -15.98 -4.65 12.82
N SER A 495 -15.17 -4.60 13.88
CA SER A 495 -15.48 -3.91 15.12
C SER A 495 -14.79 -2.54 15.16
N ALA A 496 -15.45 -1.53 15.75
CA ALA A 496 -14.76 -0.30 16.12
C ALA A 496 -13.96 -0.53 17.41
N SER A 497 -12.80 0.14 17.52
CA SER A 497 -11.94 0.06 18.69
C SER A 497 -12.49 0.92 19.82
N TYR A 498 -12.50 0.35 21.01
CA TYR A 498 -12.76 1.03 22.29
C TYR A 498 -13.86 2.10 22.26
N VAL A 499 -15.11 1.65 22.15
CA VAL A 499 -16.27 2.53 22.19
C VAL A 499 -16.87 2.53 23.57
N GLU A 500 -17.08 3.70 24.15
CA GLU A 500 -17.75 3.88 25.43
C GLU A 500 -19.23 4.21 25.21
N ARG A 501 -20.14 3.48 25.87
CA ARG A 501 -21.58 3.74 25.80
C ARG A 501 -22.26 3.31 27.08
N GLN A 502 -23.46 3.88 27.34
CA GLN A 502 -24.29 3.45 28.45
C GLN A 502 -24.70 1.98 28.28
N ALA A 503 -24.35 1.16 29.27
CA ALA A 503 -24.69 -0.25 29.35
C ALA A 503 -25.18 -0.58 30.78
N GLY A 504 -26.48 -0.81 30.98
CA GLY A 504 -27.12 -0.81 32.29
C GLY A 504 -27.02 0.55 32.96
N ASP A 505 -26.58 0.57 34.22
CA ASP A 505 -26.50 1.79 35.04
C ASP A 505 -25.17 2.55 34.92
N SER A 506 -24.27 2.13 34.03
CA SER A 506 -22.91 2.68 33.92
C SER A 506 -22.45 2.88 32.48
N ILE A 507 -21.50 3.80 32.26
CA ILE A 507 -20.71 3.87 31.02
C ILE A 507 -19.72 2.73 31.03
N ARG A 508 -19.64 1.99 29.93
CA ARG A 508 -18.76 0.82 29.76
C ARG A 508 -18.14 0.80 28.38
N ALA A 509 -17.00 0.14 28.24
CA ALA A 509 -16.48 -0.26 26.94
C ALA A 509 -17.40 -1.34 26.35
N VAL A 510 -17.89 -1.10 25.14
CA VAL A 510 -18.91 -1.91 24.47
C VAL A 510 -18.41 -2.42 23.14
N ALA A 511 -18.90 -3.58 22.71
CA ALA A 511 -18.65 -4.05 21.35
C ALA A 511 -19.63 -3.40 20.39
N TYR A 512 -19.08 -2.90 19.29
CA TYR A 512 -19.80 -2.43 18.13
C TYR A 512 -19.27 -3.15 16.89
N LEU A 513 -20.15 -3.78 16.16
CA LEU A 513 -19.83 -4.48 14.91
C LEU A 513 -20.60 -3.84 13.76
N GLN A 514 -19.95 -3.64 12.62
CA GLN A 514 -20.60 -3.16 11.40
C GLN A 514 -20.28 -4.06 10.22
N GLU A 515 -21.27 -4.29 9.37
CA GLU A 515 -21.10 -4.85 8.04
C GLU A 515 -21.24 -3.74 7.01
N VAL A 516 -20.25 -3.64 6.16
CA VAL A 516 -20.18 -2.62 5.12
C VAL A 516 -20.14 -3.30 3.76
N GLU A 517 -21.01 -2.86 2.87
CA GLU A 517 -21.03 -3.29 1.47
C GLU A 517 -20.98 -2.07 0.55
N ASN A 518 -19.98 -2.04 -0.36
CA ASN A 518 -19.76 -0.97 -1.34
C ASN A 518 -19.72 0.45 -0.72
N GLY A 519 -19.15 0.57 0.48
CA GLY A 519 -18.99 1.85 1.19
C GLY A 519 -20.21 2.30 1.99
N GLU A 520 -21.22 1.45 2.17
CA GLU A 520 -22.40 1.72 2.99
C GLU A 520 -22.54 0.70 4.12
N VAL A 521 -22.88 1.16 5.33
CA VAL A 521 -23.21 0.27 6.46
C VAL A 521 -24.57 -0.38 6.19
N VAL A 522 -24.56 -1.68 5.90
CA VAL A 522 -25.78 -2.45 5.61
C VAL A 522 -26.36 -3.14 6.83
N PHE A 523 -25.57 -3.25 7.88
CA PHE A 523 -26.00 -3.76 9.19
C PHE A 523 -25.00 -3.33 10.26
N ASP A 524 -25.49 -2.98 11.44
CA ASP A 524 -24.65 -2.80 12.62
C ASP A 524 -25.28 -3.45 13.87
N TRP A 525 -24.41 -3.74 14.84
CA TRP A 525 -24.78 -4.43 16.05
C TRP A 525 -24.07 -3.85 17.28
N TRP A 526 -24.85 -3.60 18.33
CA TRP A 526 -24.35 -3.07 19.59
C TRP A 526 -24.55 -4.06 20.72
N SER A 527 -23.53 -4.34 21.51
CA SER A 527 -23.68 -5.17 22.73
C SER A 527 -24.68 -4.57 23.74
N THR A 528 -24.86 -3.24 23.72
CA THR A 528 -25.81 -2.53 24.58
C THR A 528 -27.25 -2.84 24.28
N SER A 529 -27.59 -3.26 23.07
CA SER A 529 -28.93 -3.69 22.68
C SER A 529 -29.32 -5.04 23.26
N HIS A 530 -28.38 -5.74 23.95
CA HIS A 530 -28.56 -7.09 24.49
C HIS A 530 -28.23 -7.15 25.98
N PRO A 531 -29.13 -6.69 26.88
CA PRO A 531 -28.90 -6.62 28.33
C PRO A 531 -28.55 -7.97 28.98
N ILE A 532 -28.86 -9.08 28.32
CA ILE A 532 -28.50 -10.42 28.77
C ILE A 532 -26.99 -10.59 28.96
N LEU A 533 -26.18 -9.91 28.13
CA LEU A 533 -24.69 -9.96 28.20
C LEU A 533 -24.18 -9.46 29.54
N LEU A 534 -24.82 -8.46 30.15
CA LEU A 534 -24.46 -7.97 31.47
C LEU A 534 -24.62 -9.00 32.58
N LYS A 535 -25.50 -10.00 32.38
CA LYS A 535 -25.70 -11.11 33.33
C LYS A 535 -24.63 -12.18 33.20
N TRP A 536 -23.85 -12.19 32.15
CA TRP A 536 -22.81 -13.19 31.87
C TRP A 536 -21.40 -12.71 32.23
N VAL A 537 -21.26 -11.51 32.82
CA VAL A 537 -19.96 -10.99 33.26
C VAL A 537 -19.29 -11.98 34.18
N SER A 538 -18.10 -12.45 33.77
CA SER A 538 -17.34 -13.43 34.55
C SER A 538 -16.55 -12.75 35.66
N PRO A 539 -16.57 -13.28 36.91
CA PRO A 539 -15.73 -12.77 38.01
C PRO A 539 -14.22 -12.96 37.74
N THR A 540 -13.85 -13.87 36.83
CA THR A 540 -12.47 -14.17 36.49
C THR A 540 -11.74 -12.96 35.86
N PHE A 541 -12.43 -12.11 35.16
CA PHE A 541 -11.83 -11.01 34.43
C PHE A 541 -11.96 -9.65 35.10
N ASN A 542 -12.65 -9.53 36.24
CA ASN A 542 -12.89 -8.25 36.96
C ASN A 542 -13.25 -7.08 36.02
N THR A 543 -14.07 -7.34 35.01
CA THR A 543 -14.33 -6.46 33.88
C THR A 543 -15.64 -5.72 34.02
N SER A 544 -15.81 -5.01 35.14
CA SER A 544 -17.01 -4.16 35.32
C SER A 544 -17.10 -3.08 34.23
N TYR A 545 -15.99 -2.69 33.63
CA TYR A 545 -15.90 -1.66 32.60
C TYR A 545 -15.89 -2.24 31.18
N ASP A 546 -14.88 -3.05 30.81
CA ASP A 546 -14.81 -3.78 29.53
C ASP A 546 -15.49 -5.14 29.69
N TYR A 547 -16.81 -5.15 29.63
CA TYR A 547 -17.56 -6.35 30.04
C TYR A 547 -17.72 -7.40 28.93
N VAL A 548 -17.54 -7.04 27.65
CA VAL A 548 -17.70 -7.98 26.52
C VAL A 548 -16.37 -8.38 25.90
N HIS A 549 -15.52 -7.45 25.56
CA HIS A 549 -14.22 -7.64 24.90
C HIS A 549 -14.33 -8.55 23.68
N PHE A 550 -14.79 -8.00 22.55
CA PHE A 550 -14.85 -8.69 21.27
C PHE A 550 -13.46 -9.16 20.83
N ASN A 551 -13.35 -10.37 20.26
CA ASN A 551 -12.05 -10.83 19.78
C ASN A 551 -12.06 -11.77 18.56
N SER A 552 -13.20 -12.26 18.13
CA SER A 552 -13.29 -12.94 16.83
C SER A 552 -14.72 -12.95 16.27
N ILE A 553 -14.79 -12.95 14.95
CA ILE A 553 -16.03 -13.07 14.18
C ILE A 553 -15.84 -14.07 13.04
N ASP A 554 -16.86 -14.86 12.80
CA ASP A 554 -16.96 -15.73 11.63
C ASP A 554 -18.40 -15.67 11.07
N VAL A 555 -18.57 -16.06 9.82
CA VAL A 555 -19.86 -16.07 9.14
C VAL A 555 -20.27 -17.51 8.86
N LEU A 556 -21.43 -17.88 9.37
CA LEU A 556 -21.97 -19.22 9.22
C LEU A 556 -22.61 -19.43 7.82
N PRO A 557 -22.84 -20.69 7.41
CA PRO A 557 -23.49 -20.99 6.14
C PRO A 557 -24.88 -20.34 5.96
N ASP A 558 -25.60 -20.11 7.05
CA ASP A 558 -26.90 -19.41 7.09
C ASP A 558 -26.78 -17.88 7.10
N LYS A 559 -25.56 -17.35 6.90
CA LYS A 559 -25.23 -15.92 6.89
C LYS A 559 -25.34 -15.21 8.24
N ASN A 560 -25.62 -15.92 9.32
CA ASN A 560 -25.56 -15.38 10.67
C ASN A 560 -24.11 -15.27 11.16
N TRP A 561 -23.88 -14.46 12.19
CA TRP A 561 -22.53 -14.24 12.71
C TRP A 561 -22.26 -15.14 13.91
N LEU A 562 -21.07 -15.71 13.95
CA LEU A 562 -20.49 -16.36 15.12
C LEU A 562 -19.48 -15.41 15.76
N VAL A 563 -19.76 -14.94 16.97
CA VAL A 563 -18.97 -13.90 17.62
C VAL A 563 -18.47 -14.41 18.98
N SER A 564 -17.21 -14.13 19.28
CA SER A 564 -16.59 -14.46 20.55
C SER A 564 -16.35 -13.23 21.41
N PHE A 565 -16.77 -13.30 22.66
CA PHE A 565 -16.56 -12.31 23.72
C PHE A 565 -15.65 -12.87 24.81
N ARG A 566 -14.41 -12.39 24.85
CA ARG A 566 -13.37 -12.86 25.75
C ARG A 566 -13.73 -12.68 27.21
N ALA A 567 -14.17 -11.47 27.58
CA ALA A 567 -14.44 -11.12 28.98
C ALA A 567 -15.64 -11.88 29.54
N LEU A 568 -16.56 -12.32 28.69
CA LEU A 568 -17.70 -13.15 29.07
C LEU A 568 -17.39 -14.65 29.02
N SER A 569 -16.22 -15.05 28.51
CA SER A 569 -15.93 -16.45 28.17
C SER A 569 -17.10 -17.08 27.38
N THR A 570 -17.63 -16.37 26.40
CA THR A 570 -18.89 -16.72 25.72
C THR A 570 -18.77 -16.57 24.21
N ILE A 571 -19.36 -17.52 23.50
CA ILE A 571 -19.52 -17.52 22.04
C ILE A 571 -21.01 -17.36 21.76
N VAL A 572 -21.37 -16.47 20.86
CA VAL A 572 -22.77 -16.21 20.47
C VAL A 572 -23.00 -16.34 18.98
N LYS A 573 -24.20 -16.78 18.60
CA LYS A 573 -24.71 -16.66 17.24
C LYS A 573 -25.67 -15.48 17.17
N ILE A 574 -25.36 -14.53 16.31
CA ILE A 574 -26.15 -13.32 16.09
C ILE A 574 -26.99 -13.47 14.85
N ASP A 575 -28.28 -13.14 14.95
CA ASP A 575 -29.24 -13.13 13.83
C ASP A 575 -28.95 -11.96 12.87
N ARG A 576 -28.05 -12.18 11.93
CA ARG A 576 -27.73 -11.19 10.89
C ARG A 576 -28.87 -11.04 9.87
N GLN A 577 -29.69 -12.08 9.71
CA GLN A 577 -30.82 -12.08 8.76
C GLN A 577 -32.10 -11.45 9.31
N GLY A 578 -32.17 -11.26 10.62
CA GLY A 578 -33.28 -10.66 11.32
C GLY A 578 -32.95 -9.34 12.01
N ASP A 579 -33.25 -9.25 13.28
CA ASP A 579 -33.12 -8.01 14.09
C ASP A 579 -31.82 -7.88 14.89
N GLY A 580 -30.85 -8.77 14.66
CA GLY A 580 -29.59 -8.80 15.42
C GLY A 580 -29.71 -9.50 16.78
N GLY A 581 -30.77 -10.23 17.04
CA GLY A 581 -30.97 -10.99 18.28
C GLY A 581 -29.90 -12.09 18.47
N ILE A 582 -29.66 -12.50 19.72
CA ILE A 582 -28.79 -13.64 20.03
C ILE A 582 -29.63 -14.91 19.89
N LEU A 583 -29.36 -15.69 18.84
CA LEU A 583 -30.09 -16.92 18.53
C LEU A 583 -29.73 -18.05 19.50
N TRP A 584 -28.44 -18.20 19.81
CA TRP A 584 -27.93 -19.10 20.83
C TRP A 584 -26.57 -18.63 21.35
N HIS A 585 -26.15 -19.22 22.46
CA HIS A 585 -24.84 -18.94 23.08
C HIS A 585 -24.26 -20.18 23.75
N ILE A 586 -22.94 -20.20 23.84
CA ILE A 586 -22.17 -21.20 24.58
C ILE A 586 -21.30 -20.46 25.57
N ARG A 587 -21.46 -20.76 26.86
CA ARG A 587 -20.58 -20.20 27.89
C ARG A 587 -19.49 -21.21 28.21
N GLY A 588 -18.28 -20.72 28.47
CA GLY A 588 -17.14 -21.58 28.76
C GLY A 588 -17.32 -22.46 30.00
N GLU A 589 -18.08 -22.00 30.97
CA GLU A 589 -18.46 -22.70 32.19
C GLU A 589 -19.78 -23.49 32.08
N ASP A 590 -20.28 -23.72 30.87
CA ASP A 590 -21.50 -24.47 30.64
C ASP A 590 -21.35 -25.92 31.11
N SER A 591 -22.31 -26.38 31.89
CA SER A 591 -22.32 -27.74 32.48
C SER A 591 -22.48 -28.86 31.45
N THR A 592 -22.82 -28.52 30.19
CA THR A 592 -22.84 -29.47 29.07
C THR A 592 -21.44 -29.86 28.61
N LEU A 593 -20.43 -29.03 28.92
CA LEU A 593 -19.03 -29.36 28.67
C LEU A 593 -18.41 -30.06 29.88
N PRO A 594 -17.56 -31.10 29.66
CA PRO A 594 -16.76 -31.68 30.74
C PRO A 594 -15.97 -30.59 31.46
N GLU A 595 -15.84 -30.67 32.78
CA GLU A 595 -15.17 -29.66 33.62
C GLU A 595 -13.75 -29.33 33.09
N ASN A 596 -13.01 -30.31 32.63
CA ASN A 596 -11.67 -30.13 32.04
C ASN A 596 -11.67 -29.61 30.61
N LYS A 597 -12.83 -29.37 30.01
CA LYS A 597 -13.03 -28.84 28.65
C LYS A 597 -13.85 -27.54 28.64
N GLN A 598 -14.20 -27.05 29.79
CA GLN A 598 -14.70 -25.70 29.94
C GLN A 598 -13.63 -24.71 29.51
N PHE A 599 -14.00 -23.64 28.79
CA PHE A 599 -13.06 -22.68 28.26
C PHE A 599 -13.19 -21.31 28.94
N SER A 600 -12.11 -20.52 28.90
CA SER A 600 -12.14 -19.16 29.49
C SER A 600 -11.15 -18.23 28.79
N GLY A 601 -11.60 -17.02 28.50
CA GLY A 601 -10.79 -16.01 27.83
C GLY A 601 -10.38 -16.39 26.42
N GLN A 602 -11.17 -17.19 25.75
CA GLN A 602 -10.93 -17.79 24.46
C GLN A 602 -10.72 -16.73 23.35
N HIS A 603 -10.01 -17.15 22.28
CA HIS A 603 -9.76 -16.37 21.07
C HIS A 603 -10.03 -17.21 19.83
N TYR A 604 -10.12 -16.54 18.68
CA TYR A 604 -10.11 -17.11 17.33
C TYR A 604 -11.11 -18.28 17.16
N VAL A 605 -12.36 -18.05 17.45
CA VAL A 605 -13.43 -19.03 17.24
C VAL A 605 -13.78 -19.07 15.76
N ARG A 606 -13.84 -20.29 15.19
CA ARG A 606 -14.16 -20.52 13.77
C ARG A 606 -15.15 -21.66 13.59
N TRP A 607 -16.05 -21.47 12.61
CA TRP A 607 -16.99 -22.50 12.19
C TRP A 607 -16.38 -23.37 11.08
N HIS A 608 -16.64 -24.65 11.15
CA HIS A 608 -16.19 -25.63 10.19
C HIS A 608 -17.31 -26.62 9.85
N GLN A 609 -17.18 -27.22 8.68
CA GLN A 609 -18.08 -28.28 8.21
C GLN A 609 -17.25 -29.44 7.64
N ASP A 610 -17.51 -30.65 8.07
CA ASP A 610 -16.92 -31.86 7.52
C ASP A 610 -18.00 -32.91 7.19
N THR A 611 -17.58 -34.10 6.78
CA THR A 611 -18.51 -35.20 6.44
C THR A 611 -19.28 -35.75 7.66
N ALA A 612 -18.86 -35.42 8.87
CA ALA A 612 -19.50 -35.86 10.11
C ALA A 612 -20.45 -34.80 10.69
N GLY A 613 -20.46 -33.58 10.14
CA GLY A 613 -21.31 -32.47 10.54
C GLY A 613 -20.57 -31.18 10.79
N ASP A 614 -21.24 -30.24 11.41
CA ASP A 614 -20.71 -28.93 11.76
C ASP A 614 -19.95 -29.00 13.09
N TYR A 615 -18.88 -28.21 13.19
CA TYR A 615 -18.13 -28.06 14.44
C TYR A 615 -17.50 -26.66 14.53
N ILE A 616 -17.12 -26.26 15.74
CA ILE A 616 -16.34 -25.06 15.98
C ILE A 616 -14.96 -25.38 16.56
N THR A 617 -13.98 -24.58 16.18
CA THR A 617 -12.66 -24.60 16.83
C THR A 617 -12.53 -23.40 17.76
N VAL A 618 -11.88 -23.61 18.91
CA VAL A 618 -11.70 -22.61 19.95
C VAL A 618 -10.27 -22.64 20.43
N PHE A 619 -9.57 -21.51 20.33
CA PHE A 619 -8.29 -21.31 21.02
C PHE A 619 -8.59 -20.86 22.44
N ASP A 620 -8.62 -21.80 23.38
CA ASP A 620 -8.98 -21.54 24.75
C ASP A 620 -7.77 -21.17 25.61
N ASN A 621 -7.66 -19.90 25.98
CA ASN A 621 -6.57 -19.40 26.78
C ASN A 621 -6.53 -19.98 28.21
N GLY A 622 -7.66 -20.48 28.73
CA GLY A 622 -7.73 -21.20 29.99
C GLY A 622 -7.48 -20.33 31.24
N ASN A 623 -7.85 -19.05 31.17
CA ASN A 623 -7.55 -18.08 32.22
C ASN A 623 -8.19 -18.40 33.59
N ALA A 624 -9.27 -19.18 33.62
CA ALA A 624 -9.94 -19.58 34.86
C ALA A 624 -9.36 -20.85 35.47
N ARG A 625 -8.35 -21.49 34.87
CA ARG A 625 -7.73 -22.71 35.37
C ARG A 625 -6.54 -22.41 36.26
N ASP A 626 -6.32 -23.28 37.28
CA ASP A 626 -5.14 -23.26 38.15
C ASP A 626 -4.53 -24.68 38.23
N PRO A 627 -3.29 -24.96 37.74
CA PRO A 627 -2.47 -24.03 36.97
C PRO A 627 -3.07 -23.77 35.56
N GLY A 628 -2.90 -22.52 35.03
CA GLY A 628 -3.33 -22.16 33.73
C GLY A 628 -2.64 -22.97 32.62
N TYR A 629 -3.40 -23.38 31.60
CA TYR A 629 -2.88 -23.97 30.39
C TYR A 629 -3.85 -23.68 29.22
N THR A 630 -3.30 -23.55 28.02
CA THR A 630 -4.09 -23.28 26.82
C THR A 630 -4.56 -24.58 26.18
N HIS A 631 -5.84 -24.65 25.84
CA HIS A 631 -6.44 -25.76 25.12
C HIS A 631 -6.75 -25.39 23.65
N LEU A 632 -6.55 -26.34 22.75
CA LEU A 632 -6.99 -26.29 21.38
C LEU A 632 -8.24 -27.16 21.29
N LEU A 633 -9.42 -26.55 21.32
CA LEU A 633 -10.68 -27.28 21.42
C LEU A 633 -11.35 -27.42 20.03
N ARG A 634 -11.92 -28.59 19.80
CA ARG A 634 -12.93 -28.84 18.77
C ARG A 634 -14.22 -29.25 19.46
N LEU A 635 -15.29 -28.53 19.16
CA LEU A 635 -16.64 -28.78 19.70
C LEU A 635 -17.57 -29.09 18.55
N ASP A 636 -18.14 -30.29 18.52
CA ASP A 636 -19.15 -30.66 17.50
C ASP A 636 -20.45 -29.89 17.77
N VAL A 637 -21.13 -29.48 16.69
CA VAL A 637 -22.39 -28.74 16.76
C VAL A 637 -23.55 -29.66 16.46
N GLU A 638 -24.49 -29.74 17.39
CA GLU A 638 -25.70 -30.57 17.28
C GLU A 638 -26.95 -29.72 17.23
N ASP A 639 -28.10 -30.35 17.03
CA ASP A 639 -29.43 -29.74 17.08
C ASP A 639 -29.55 -28.46 16.21
N GLN A 640 -29.10 -28.53 14.96
CA GLN A 640 -29.15 -27.42 13.99
C GLN A 640 -28.40 -26.15 14.47
N GLY A 641 -27.35 -26.33 15.26
CA GLY A 641 -26.51 -25.23 15.72
C GLY A 641 -26.90 -24.69 17.09
N THR A 642 -27.79 -25.33 17.83
CA THR A 642 -28.21 -24.86 19.16
C THR A 642 -27.48 -25.51 20.33
N LYS A 643 -26.70 -26.55 20.08
CA LYS A 643 -25.94 -27.29 21.09
C LYS A 643 -24.56 -27.65 20.60
N VAL A 644 -23.57 -27.54 21.48
CA VAL A 644 -22.20 -28.05 21.22
C VAL A 644 -21.89 -29.20 22.17
N VAL A 645 -21.10 -30.14 21.65
CA VAL A 645 -20.69 -31.32 22.41
C VAL A 645 -19.20 -31.53 22.21
N TYR A 646 -18.50 -31.76 23.29
CA TYR A 646 -17.11 -32.18 23.23
C TYR A 646 -17.02 -33.68 22.96
N ASN A 647 -16.19 -34.05 21.99
CA ASN A 647 -15.96 -35.43 21.58
C ASN A 647 -14.49 -35.79 21.76
N ASP A 648 -14.18 -36.63 22.77
CA ASP A 648 -12.81 -37.07 23.06
C ASP A 648 -12.10 -37.75 21.88
N ALA A 649 -12.85 -38.41 20.99
CA ALA A 649 -12.27 -39.07 19.83
C ALA A 649 -11.75 -38.07 18.78
N LYS A 650 -12.22 -36.83 18.83
CA LYS A 650 -11.88 -35.74 17.93
C LYS A 650 -11.02 -34.66 18.61
N ASP A 651 -10.48 -34.93 19.79
CA ASP A 651 -9.58 -34.01 20.49
C ASP A 651 -8.36 -33.72 19.61
N LEU A 652 -8.10 -32.46 19.32
CA LEU A 652 -7.02 -32.02 18.44
C LEU A 652 -5.64 -32.32 19.04
N VAL A 653 -5.49 -32.17 20.34
CA VAL A 653 -4.25 -32.50 21.06
C VAL A 653 -4.56 -33.44 22.22
N LYS A 654 -4.32 -34.72 22.03
CA LYS A 654 -4.53 -35.76 23.05
C LYS A 654 -3.67 -35.60 24.32
N ASN A 655 -2.56 -34.90 24.20
CA ASN A 655 -1.69 -34.55 25.32
C ASN A 655 -1.81 -33.07 25.62
N LYS A 656 -2.00 -32.71 26.89
CA LYS A 656 -2.06 -31.33 27.38
C LYS A 656 -0.93 -30.51 26.75
N SER A 657 -1.25 -29.38 26.09
CA SER A 657 -0.20 -28.44 25.75
C SER A 657 0.44 -27.97 27.06
N ASN A 658 1.75 -28.04 27.16
CA ASN A 658 2.47 -27.49 28.29
C ASN A 658 2.61 -25.95 28.20
N TYR A 659 1.86 -25.33 27.31
CA TYR A 659 1.93 -23.91 27.03
C TYR A 659 0.72 -23.18 27.60
N PHE A 660 0.96 -22.04 28.18
CA PHE A 660 -0.07 -21.13 28.67
C PHE A 660 0.08 -19.78 27.99
N THR A 661 -0.99 -19.29 27.37
CA THR A 661 -1.10 -17.96 26.77
C THR A 661 -2.26 -17.24 27.45
N GLN A 662 -1.97 -16.09 28.05
CA GLN A 662 -3.00 -15.31 28.77
C GLN A 662 -4.01 -14.64 27.84
N ALA A 663 -3.57 -14.29 26.65
CA ALA A 663 -4.38 -13.60 25.66
C ALA A 663 -3.89 -13.89 24.25
N CYS A 664 -4.72 -13.55 23.27
CA CYS A 664 -4.42 -13.70 21.85
C CYS A 664 -4.28 -15.17 21.44
N GLY A 665 -3.76 -15.40 20.24
CA GLY A 665 -3.58 -16.72 19.68
C GLY A 665 -4.63 -17.10 18.64
N ALA A 666 -4.37 -18.17 17.91
CA ALA A 666 -5.24 -18.69 16.86
C ALA A 666 -5.15 -20.22 16.76
N LEU A 667 -6.24 -20.83 16.36
CA LEU A 667 -6.32 -22.25 15.99
C LEU A 667 -6.90 -22.34 14.58
N VAL A 668 -6.10 -22.81 13.63
CA VAL A 668 -6.51 -23.02 12.25
C VAL A 668 -6.56 -24.50 11.98
N ASP A 669 -7.74 -25.04 11.68
CA ASP A 669 -7.96 -26.46 11.41
C ASP A 669 -8.00 -26.71 9.88
N PHE A 670 -7.27 -27.71 9.43
CA PHE A 670 -7.20 -28.18 8.05
C PHE A 670 -7.80 -29.60 7.89
N GLY A 671 -8.63 -29.98 8.84
CA GLY A 671 -9.33 -31.27 8.83
C GLY A 671 -8.38 -32.47 8.85
N THR A 672 -8.43 -33.30 7.83
CA THR A 672 -7.60 -34.52 7.71
C THR A 672 -6.11 -34.26 7.50
N GLN A 673 -5.69 -33.02 7.22
CA GLN A 673 -4.29 -32.65 7.06
C GLN A 673 -3.62 -32.30 8.42
N GLY A 674 -4.41 -31.95 9.43
CA GLY A 674 -3.91 -31.49 10.71
C GLY A 674 -4.36 -30.09 11.04
N PHE A 675 -3.65 -29.41 11.94
CA PHE A 675 -4.01 -28.09 12.41
C PHE A 675 -2.79 -27.26 12.81
N VAL A 676 -2.96 -25.94 12.92
CA VAL A 676 -1.93 -24.99 13.31
C VAL A 676 -2.39 -24.19 14.52
N ALA A 677 -1.54 -24.15 15.55
CA ALA A 677 -1.69 -23.28 16.71
C ALA A 677 -0.73 -22.09 16.61
N GLY A 678 -1.27 -20.89 16.47
CA GLY A 678 -0.55 -19.64 16.65
C GLY A 678 -0.61 -19.23 18.12
N TRP A 679 0.53 -19.23 18.81
CA TRP A 679 0.59 -18.95 20.24
C TRP A 679 0.60 -17.44 20.49
N GLY A 680 -0.27 -16.99 21.37
CA GLY A 680 -0.41 -15.59 21.71
C GLY A 680 0.51 -15.14 22.86
N TRP A 681 0.04 -14.16 23.62
CA TRP A 681 0.78 -13.53 24.70
C TRP A 681 0.86 -14.40 25.96
N SER A 682 2.09 -14.53 26.51
CA SER A 682 2.35 -15.15 27.79
C SER A 682 3.28 -14.27 28.63
N THR A 683 2.96 -14.11 29.92
CA THR A 683 3.80 -13.40 30.89
C THR A 683 4.85 -14.31 31.53
N GLU A 684 4.75 -15.62 31.33
CA GLU A 684 5.71 -16.58 31.84
C GLU A 684 6.88 -16.75 30.86
N PRO A 685 8.03 -16.11 31.09
CA PRO A 685 9.13 -16.09 30.13
C PRO A 685 9.75 -17.47 29.88
N LYS A 686 9.47 -18.45 30.74
CA LYS A 686 10.06 -19.79 30.61
C LYS A 686 9.23 -20.78 29.80
N ASN A 687 7.95 -20.51 29.52
CA ASN A 687 7.04 -21.53 28.99
C ASN A 687 6.41 -21.25 27.63
N CYS A 688 6.51 -20.08 27.04
CA CYS A 688 5.99 -19.86 25.72
C CYS A 688 6.90 -18.97 24.85
N THR A 689 8.02 -19.52 24.44
CA THR A 689 8.82 -18.94 23.32
C THR A 689 8.22 -19.24 21.97
N ARG A 690 7.21 -20.12 21.91
CA ARG A 690 6.54 -20.56 20.69
C ARG A 690 5.74 -19.44 20.05
N LEU A 691 5.94 -19.25 18.76
CA LEU A 691 5.10 -18.38 17.91
C LEU A 691 4.04 -19.19 17.18
N VAL A 692 4.43 -20.36 16.67
CA VAL A 692 3.53 -21.26 15.96
C VAL A 692 3.96 -22.71 16.15
N THR A 693 2.97 -23.60 16.14
CA THR A 693 3.17 -25.05 16.05
C THR A 693 2.19 -25.63 15.04
N GLU A 694 2.69 -26.44 14.12
CA GLU A 694 1.87 -27.25 13.21
C GLU A 694 1.83 -28.70 13.73
N TYR A 695 0.65 -29.24 13.75
CA TYR A 695 0.37 -30.62 14.16
C TYR A 695 -0.20 -31.41 12.97
N ASP A 696 0.19 -32.66 12.85
CA ASP A 696 -0.46 -33.59 11.91
C ASP A 696 -1.89 -33.97 12.36
N ALA A 697 -2.60 -34.74 11.56
CA ALA A 697 -3.95 -35.20 11.89
C ALA A 697 -4.06 -36.06 13.16
N ASN A 698 -2.93 -36.59 13.67
CA ASN A 698 -2.88 -37.36 14.92
C ASN A 698 -2.57 -36.49 16.13
N GLY A 699 -2.37 -35.18 15.94
CA GLY A 699 -1.96 -34.24 16.99
C GLY A 699 -0.47 -34.33 17.34
N THR A 700 0.36 -34.83 16.42
CA THR A 700 1.83 -34.86 16.59
C THR A 700 2.43 -33.59 16.04
N GLU A 701 3.30 -32.94 16.81
CA GLU A 701 4.04 -31.74 16.35
C GLU A 701 4.97 -32.11 15.18
N VAL A 702 4.80 -31.47 14.03
CA VAL A 702 5.62 -31.66 12.84
C VAL A 702 6.51 -30.46 12.54
N PHE A 703 6.07 -29.27 12.92
CA PHE A 703 6.83 -28.03 12.75
C PHE A 703 6.59 -27.09 13.91
N SER A 704 7.61 -26.32 14.26
CA SER A 704 7.46 -25.20 15.18
C SER A 704 8.43 -24.07 14.92
N LEU A 705 7.95 -22.85 15.13
CA LEU A 705 8.70 -21.61 15.12
C LEU A 705 8.71 -21.04 16.54
N SER A 706 9.87 -20.72 17.06
CA SER A 706 10.03 -20.19 18.42
C SER A 706 10.94 -18.96 18.43
N ARG A 707 10.67 -18.02 19.32
CA ARG A 707 11.58 -16.88 19.57
C ARG A 707 12.94 -17.39 20.04
N ASN A 708 13.96 -16.62 19.77
CA ASN A 708 15.30 -16.91 20.32
C ASN A 708 15.40 -16.30 21.72
N ASP A 709 15.55 -17.14 22.74
CA ASP A 709 15.58 -16.72 24.15
C ASP A 709 16.79 -15.82 24.52
N ASN A 710 17.84 -15.82 23.71
CA ASN A 710 19.04 -15.00 23.93
C ASN A 710 18.96 -13.62 23.29
N ASP A 711 17.87 -13.30 22.59
CA ASP A 711 17.67 -12.00 21.96
C ASP A 711 16.99 -11.03 22.93
N PRO A 712 17.67 -9.95 23.38
CA PRO A 712 17.06 -8.94 24.25
C PRO A 712 15.84 -8.23 23.61
N ASN A 713 15.70 -8.31 22.29
CA ASN A 713 14.55 -7.77 21.55
C ASN A 713 13.41 -8.77 21.40
N SER A 714 13.57 -10.00 21.91
CA SER A 714 12.59 -11.08 21.80
C SER A 714 11.40 -10.97 22.77
N VAL A 715 11.26 -9.85 23.45
CA VAL A 715 10.26 -9.63 24.52
C VAL A 715 8.83 -9.48 23.97
N ASN A 716 8.68 -9.32 22.66
CA ASN A 716 7.36 -9.00 22.09
C ASN A 716 6.59 -10.25 21.67
N PRO A 717 5.44 -10.51 22.32
CA PRO A 717 4.59 -11.65 21.99
C PRO A 717 3.93 -11.49 20.63
N SER A 718 3.75 -12.61 19.93
CA SER A 718 2.88 -12.67 18.75
C SER A 718 1.45 -12.32 19.18
N TYR A 719 0.76 -11.52 18.36
CA TYR A 719 -0.68 -11.38 18.51
C TYR A 719 -1.39 -12.64 18.01
N ARG A 720 -1.08 -13.00 16.78
CA ARG A 720 -1.70 -14.14 16.11
C ARG A 720 -0.76 -14.67 15.01
N CYS A 721 -0.68 -15.98 14.91
CA CYS A 721 -0.11 -16.63 13.73
C CYS A 721 -1.16 -17.52 13.12
N VAL A 722 -1.42 -17.34 11.83
CA VAL A 722 -2.34 -18.19 11.06
C VAL A 722 -1.61 -18.79 9.86
N LYS A 723 -2.07 -19.94 9.39
CA LYS A 723 -1.62 -20.53 8.15
C LYS A 723 -2.72 -20.39 7.10
N CYS A 724 -2.35 -19.96 5.89
CA CYS A 724 -3.29 -19.82 4.79
C CYS A 724 -2.80 -20.60 3.56
N GLN A 725 -3.70 -21.34 2.94
CA GLN A 725 -3.47 -22.08 1.70
C GLN A 725 -3.58 -21.20 0.46
#